data_bf80fb7805b137ee4ac11e83d693949d
#
_entry.id   bf80fb7805b137ee4ac11e83d693949d
#
_cell.length_a   1.000
_cell.length_b   1.000
_cell.length_c   1.000
_cell.angle_alpha   90.00
_cell.angle_beta   90.00
_cell.angle_gamma   90.00
#
_symmetry.space_group_name_H-M   'P 1'
#
loop_
_entity.id
_entity.type
_entity.pdbx_description
1 polymer ?
#
loop_
_entity_poly.entity_id
_entity_poly.type
_entity_poly.pdbx_seq_one_letter_code
_entity_poly.pdbx_strand_id
1 'polypeptide(L)'
;MRIIHLFRLSNFSIVCSAKRLKSSVAKMKVFTQKRNPITGSTEWDVQDENYDFHQEIARSGFADMLHDTERNKKYQRALELAIEKMHSAGKKANVLDIGTGTGLLSIMAARAGADSIVACEAFKPMAECCAKILQINGVADKVQLIPKRSTDIIVGEDGDMKQKANILVTEVFDTELIGEGALSTFAHAQKCLLEADCIVVPDSAVIYAQVVECPTLWKWNKLNDLADAELDIVLNTPQKMIDCPGSAAVHDLQLSQLPRHTFRELSDQIPVFYYDWSGRSPIIMKRTVKQDFTVSGTGNAQVVFMWWELNMDTEGRIVLSCAPWWCHPDADTSSERPQDTIPWRDHWMQAVYYLPHALTLQKDSEATLVSSQDEYSLWFYLENENNKRTDYRRPNCECGIHMALSRTHVSYLNDGRRSKRFLGKLKEDINNDSVVLDLNGSSLMGLAASKFGAKKVYILESLNMNLGILQDYVATNNLENIQFIPEITDEVISEVTNMIADPNFASAILPWENLKMAYVLFQNNTKLYNCKSIIPECCEIWAMPVEFQDLHKIATPLGNCGGINMSVFDGLLANSSTISDAEIEAQPLWEYPCKSRGEPVRLLSIVFTRLKPAYAMDGVVEVVKPEAEEKQQINGFALWAVWKIGGQQSSGPINPPVVGQRVEWDPHTRQAVKILKKSYDASVTYKWRYQAACDLVKGQFSVDVSLVQD
;
A
#
# COMPACT_ATOMS: atom_id res chain seq x y z
N MET A 1 0.02 -4.47 2.46
CA MET A 1 -1.10 -4.42 3.40
C MET A 1 -1.69 -3.01 3.45
N ARG A 2 -2.90 -2.83 2.98
CA ARG A 2 -3.56 -1.51 2.99
C ARG A 2 -4.21 -1.32 4.34
N ILE A 3 -3.65 -0.46 5.18
CA ILE A 3 -4.19 -0.15 6.50
C ILE A 3 -5.49 0.64 6.33
N ILE A 4 -6.61 -0.01 6.56
CA ILE A 4 -7.89 0.66 6.80
C ILE A 4 -7.94 0.96 8.31
N HIS A 5 -7.69 2.20 8.69
CA HIS A 5 -7.97 2.66 10.05
C HIS A 5 -9.47 2.73 10.27
N LEU A 6 -10.03 1.67 10.84
CA LEU A 6 -11.37 1.69 11.43
C LEU A 6 -11.34 2.47 12.73
N PHE A 7 -11.91 3.67 12.73
CA PHE A 7 -12.28 4.37 13.96
C PHE A 7 -13.30 3.54 14.73
N ARG A 8 -12.90 3.05 15.91
CA ARG A 8 -13.83 2.46 16.90
C ARG A 8 -14.72 3.57 17.44
N LEU A 9 -15.98 3.58 17.05
CA LEU A 9 -17.03 4.26 17.80
C LEU A 9 -17.54 3.31 18.88
N SER A 10 -17.47 3.79 20.11
CA SER A 10 -17.89 3.10 21.34
C SER A 10 -19.40 2.82 21.35
N ASN A 11 -19.75 1.61 21.82
CA ASN A 11 -21.11 1.14 22.05
C ASN A 11 -21.90 2.07 22.97
N PHE A 12 -23.03 2.58 22.48
CA PHE A 12 -24.15 3.00 23.30
C PHE A 12 -25.31 2.01 23.10
N SER A 13 -25.55 1.16 24.10
CA SER A 13 -26.73 0.31 24.14
C SER A 13 -27.93 1.12 24.63
N ILE A 14 -28.89 1.32 23.74
CA ILE A 14 -30.23 1.76 24.12
C ILE A 14 -31.17 0.57 23.96
N VAL A 15 -31.63 0.03 25.11
CA VAL A 15 -32.70 -0.96 25.14
C VAL A 15 -34.03 -0.25 24.92
N CYS A 16 -34.69 -0.50 23.80
CA CYS A 16 -36.06 -0.13 23.56
C CYS A 16 -36.94 -1.36 23.30
N SER A 17 -37.97 -1.50 24.08
CA SER A 17 -38.97 -2.54 24.06
C SER A 17 -39.72 -2.62 22.72
N ALA A 18 -39.78 -3.80 22.12
CA ALA A 18 -40.38 -4.04 20.82
C ALA A 18 -41.87 -4.31 20.93
N LYS A 19 -42.71 -3.44 20.37
CA LYS A 19 -44.06 -3.79 19.88
C LYS A 19 -43.94 -4.16 18.40
N ARG A 20 -44.39 -5.38 18.04
CA ARG A 20 -44.45 -5.88 16.67
C ARG A 20 -45.33 -4.97 15.79
N LEU A 21 -44.71 -4.24 14.91
CA LEU A 21 -45.31 -3.71 13.70
C LEU A 21 -44.64 -4.41 12.50
N LYS A 22 -45.43 -5.04 11.65
CA LYS A 22 -44.95 -5.49 10.33
C LYS A 22 -44.69 -4.23 9.52
N SER A 23 -43.45 -3.72 9.54
CA SER A 23 -42.96 -2.72 8.63
C SER A 23 -41.99 -3.37 7.65
N SER A 24 -42.10 -3.00 6.38
CA SER A 24 -41.01 -3.22 5.42
C SER A 24 -39.71 -2.81 6.06
N VAL A 25 -38.79 -3.75 6.25
CA VAL A 25 -37.46 -3.48 6.80
C VAL A 25 -36.81 -2.50 5.80
N ALA A 26 -36.77 -1.22 6.19
CA ALA A 26 -36.00 -0.24 5.44
C ALA A 26 -34.55 -0.75 5.46
N LYS A 27 -34.00 -1.11 4.31
CA LYS A 27 -32.59 -1.51 4.19
C LYS A 27 -31.74 -0.38 4.75
N MET A 28 -30.84 -0.70 5.66
CA MET A 28 -29.86 0.23 6.19
C MET A 28 -29.00 0.70 5.03
N LYS A 29 -28.69 1.99 4.97
CA LYS A 29 -27.87 2.59 3.93
C LYS A 29 -26.56 3.06 4.56
N VAL A 30 -25.46 2.83 3.88
CA VAL A 30 -24.13 3.34 4.25
C VAL A 30 -23.91 4.64 3.47
N PHE A 31 -23.43 5.67 4.15
CA PHE A 31 -23.03 6.93 3.53
C PHE A 31 -21.53 7.00 3.44
N THR A 32 -21.00 7.09 2.22
CA THR A 32 -19.56 7.25 1.98
C THR A 32 -19.25 8.67 1.57
N GLN A 33 -18.13 9.16 2.05
CA GLN A 33 -17.63 10.49 1.70
C GLN A 33 -16.47 10.34 0.72
N LYS A 34 -16.56 11.04 -0.40
CA LYS A 34 -15.45 11.14 -1.34
C LYS A 34 -15.14 12.60 -1.66
N ARG A 35 -13.90 12.84 -2.05
CA ARG A 35 -13.51 14.15 -2.55
C ARG A 35 -13.59 14.16 -4.06
N ASN A 36 -14.29 15.16 -4.61
CA ASN A 36 -14.32 15.37 -6.06
C ASN A 36 -12.93 15.83 -6.52
N PRO A 37 -12.26 15.11 -7.45
CA PRO A 37 -10.90 15.41 -7.86
C PRO A 37 -10.77 16.73 -8.63
N ILE A 38 -11.87 17.18 -9.25
CA ILE A 38 -11.88 18.40 -10.08
C ILE A 38 -12.24 19.63 -9.26
N THR A 39 -13.33 19.57 -8.51
CA THR A 39 -13.79 20.72 -7.70
C THR A 39 -13.05 20.83 -6.36
N GLY A 40 -12.55 19.73 -5.87
CA GLY A 40 -12.01 19.59 -4.52
C GLY A 40 -13.08 19.63 -3.42
N SER A 41 -14.37 19.61 -3.79
CA SER A 41 -15.48 19.54 -2.84
C SER A 41 -15.67 18.14 -2.27
N THR A 42 -16.27 18.09 -1.09
CA THR A 42 -16.71 16.83 -0.49
C THR A 42 -18.07 16.44 -1.04
N GLU A 43 -18.18 15.23 -1.53
CA GLU A 43 -19.42 14.63 -2.02
C GLU A 43 -19.80 13.43 -1.15
N TRP A 44 -21.11 13.16 -1.03
CA TRP A 44 -21.64 12.04 -0.27
C TRP A 44 -22.39 11.11 -1.21
N ASP A 45 -21.97 9.83 -1.21
CA ASP A 45 -22.68 8.78 -1.92
C ASP A 45 -23.46 7.91 -0.94
N VAL A 46 -24.59 7.40 -1.40
CA VAL A 46 -25.44 6.47 -0.66
C VAL A 46 -25.18 5.07 -1.18
N GLN A 47 -24.61 4.22 -0.35
CA GLN A 47 -24.21 2.88 -0.69
C GLN A 47 -25.18 1.82 -0.14
N ASP A 48 -25.07 0.58 -0.64
CA ASP A 48 -25.76 -0.58 -0.10
C ASP A 48 -25.27 -0.91 1.32
N GLU A 49 -26.10 -1.60 2.11
CA GLU A 49 -25.77 -2.01 3.48
C GLU A 49 -24.55 -2.92 3.58
N ASN A 50 -24.18 -3.62 2.49
CA ASN A 50 -23.03 -4.50 2.41
C ASN A 50 -21.81 -3.86 1.72
N TYR A 51 -21.82 -2.54 1.50
CA TYR A 51 -20.74 -1.84 0.81
C TYR A 51 -19.36 -2.13 1.46
N ASP A 52 -19.26 -2.02 2.78
CA ASP A 52 -18.00 -2.28 3.49
C ASP A 52 -17.53 -3.74 3.32
N PHE A 53 -18.46 -4.70 3.26
CA PHE A 53 -18.12 -6.11 2.97
C PHE A 53 -17.56 -6.29 1.58
N HIS A 54 -18.12 -5.60 0.58
CA HIS A 54 -17.62 -5.66 -0.79
C HIS A 54 -16.26 -4.98 -0.94
N GLN A 55 -16.02 -3.88 -0.24
CA GLN A 55 -14.71 -3.24 -0.17
C GLN A 55 -13.66 -4.20 0.42
N GLU A 56 -13.98 -4.83 1.54
CA GLU A 56 -13.10 -5.79 2.20
C GLU A 56 -12.73 -6.95 1.26
N ILE A 57 -13.71 -7.61 0.65
CA ILE A 57 -13.47 -8.75 -0.24
C ILE A 57 -12.65 -8.34 -1.46
N ALA A 58 -12.93 -7.18 -2.06
CA ALA A 58 -12.23 -6.73 -3.26
C ALA A 58 -10.78 -6.32 -3.02
N ARG A 59 -10.40 -5.97 -1.77
CA ARG A 59 -9.14 -5.27 -1.47
C ARG A 59 -8.26 -5.92 -0.40
N SER A 60 -8.72 -6.98 0.27
CA SER A 60 -8.02 -7.58 1.42
C SER A 60 -6.92 -8.58 1.06
N GLY A 61 -6.56 -8.75 -0.20
CA GLY A 61 -5.48 -9.66 -0.60
C GLY A 61 -5.86 -11.15 -0.60
N PHE A 62 -7.12 -11.53 -0.40
CA PHE A 62 -7.53 -12.94 -0.46
C PHE A 62 -7.15 -13.64 -1.77
N ALA A 63 -7.30 -12.95 -2.91
CA ALA A 63 -6.96 -13.53 -4.21
C ALA A 63 -5.45 -13.78 -4.32
N ASP A 64 -4.63 -12.84 -3.89
CA ASP A 64 -3.17 -12.95 -3.89
C ASP A 64 -2.69 -14.12 -3.03
N MET A 65 -3.18 -14.24 -1.77
CA MET A 65 -2.87 -15.39 -0.90
C MET A 65 -3.22 -16.74 -1.55
N LEU A 66 -4.37 -16.83 -2.21
CA LEU A 66 -4.80 -18.07 -2.86
C LEU A 66 -3.95 -18.37 -4.11
N HIS A 67 -3.43 -17.37 -4.81
CA HIS A 67 -2.47 -17.52 -5.90
C HIS A 67 -1.05 -17.90 -5.44
N ASP A 68 -0.71 -17.75 -4.17
CA ASP A 68 0.60 -18.14 -3.63
C ASP A 68 0.73 -19.67 -3.53
N THR A 69 1.16 -20.26 -4.63
CA THR A 69 1.27 -21.72 -4.78
C THR A 69 2.30 -22.33 -3.82
N GLU A 70 3.38 -21.61 -3.54
CA GLU A 70 4.45 -22.09 -2.63
C GLU A 70 3.95 -22.13 -1.19
N ARG A 71 3.31 -21.06 -0.72
CA ARG A 71 2.64 -20.98 0.59
C ARG A 71 1.66 -22.15 0.75
N ASN A 72 0.76 -22.32 -0.21
CA ASN A 72 -0.29 -23.32 -0.16
C ASN A 72 0.28 -24.75 -0.09
N LYS A 73 1.32 -25.05 -0.88
CA LYS A 73 2.00 -26.37 -0.85
C LYS A 73 2.72 -26.62 0.50
N LYS A 74 3.36 -25.60 1.08
CA LYS A 74 4.05 -25.74 2.37
C LYS A 74 3.05 -25.98 3.51
N TYR A 75 1.92 -25.27 3.53
CA TYR A 75 0.83 -25.54 4.48
C TYR A 75 0.26 -26.96 4.30
N GLN A 76 -0.04 -27.35 3.06
CA GLN A 76 -0.54 -28.70 2.78
C GLN A 76 0.42 -29.77 3.30
N ARG A 77 1.70 -29.66 2.97
CA ARG A 77 2.71 -30.65 3.39
C ARG A 77 2.88 -30.72 4.91
N ALA A 78 2.86 -29.57 5.59
CA ALA A 78 2.94 -29.51 7.04
C ALA A 78 1.71 -30.16 7.71
N LEU A 79 0.52 -29.92 7.20
CA LEU A 79 -0.72 -30.58 7.65
C LEU A 79 -0.67 -32.09 7.46
N GLU A 80 -0.22 -32.58 6.30
CA GLU A 80 -0.04 -34.01 6.03
C GLU A 80 0.87 -34.65 7.09
N LEU A 81 2.05 -34.03 7.36
CA LEU A 81 3.00 -34.52 8.36
C LEU A 81 2.41 -34.50 9.79
N ALA A 82 1.66 -33.46 10.14
CA ALA A 82 1.01 -33.34 11.44
C ALA A 82 -0.04 -34.47 11.66
N ILE A 83 -0.86 -34.75 10.65
CA ILE A 83 -1.88 -35.80 10.67
C ILE A 83 -1.22 -37.19 10.70
N GLU A 84 -0.23 -37.43 9.83
CA GLU A 84 0.57 -38.67 9.82
C GLU A 84 1.19 -38.97 11.20
N LYS A 85 1.74 -37.92 11.86
CA LYS A 85 2.35 -38.04 13.20
C LYS A 85 1.33 -38.43 14.26
N MET A 86 0.12 -37.86 14.24
CA MET A 86 -0.97 -38.28 15.15
C MET A 86 -1.39 -39.74 14.91
N HIS A 87 -1.64 -40.14 13.67
CA HIS A 87 -2.01 -41.50 13.34
C HIS A 87 -0.92 -42.52 13.69
N SER A 88 0.36 -42.17 13.43
CA SER A 88 1.50 -43.02 13.81
C SER A 88 1.63 -43.22 15.32
N ALA A 89 1.16 -42.27 16.11
CA ALA A 89 1.08 -42.34 17.57
C ALA A 89 -0.22 -43.08 18.06
N GLY A 90 -1.06 -43.60 17.15
CA GLY A 90 -2.33 -44.26 17.47
C GLY A 90 -3.41 -43.27 17.96
N LYS A 91 -3.23 -41.96 17.74
CA LYS A 91 -4.17 -40.91 18.13
C LYS A 91 -5.03 -40.47 16.94
N LYS A 92 -6.23 -39.99 17.21
CA LYS A 92 -7.06 -39.31 16.21
C LYS A 92 -6.48 -37.94 15.91
N ALA A 93 -6.55 -37.51 14.66
CA ALA A 93 -6.16 -36.16 14.21
C ALA A 93 -7.39 -35.24 14.26
N ASN A 94 -7.50 -34.43 15.34
CA ASN A 94 -8.58 -33.46 15.55
C ASN A 94 -8.03 -32.08 15.21
N VAL A 95 -8.39 -31.51 14.06
CA VAL A 95 -7.87 -30.27 13.52
C VAL A 95 -8.78 -29.10 13.89
N LEU A 96 -8.18 -28.01 14.35
CA LEU A 96 -8.81 -26.69 14.44
C LEU A 96 -8.16 -25.77 13.40
N ASP A 97 -8.96 -25.14 12.53
CA ASP A 97 -8.56 -24.16 11.54
C ASP A 97 -9.11 -22.79 11.97
N ILE A 98 -8.22 -21.88 12.44
CA ILE A 98 -8.59 -20.54 12.88
C ILE A 98 -8.37 -19.55 11.74
N GLY A 99 -9.43 -18.79 11.41
CA GLY A 99 -9.40 -17.86 10.28
C GLY A 99 -9.44 -18.63 8.96
N THR A 100 -10.35 -19.60 8.83
CA THR A 100 -10.36 -20.52 7.68
C THR A 100 -10.57 -19.83 6.32
N GLY A 101 -11.08 -18.60 6.30
CA GLY A 101 -11.30 -17.82 5.08
C GLY A 101 -12.16 -18.57 4.07
N THR A 102 -11.56 -19.00 2.96
CA THR A 102 -12.24 -19.80 1.91
C THR A 102 -12.37 -21.28 2.24
N GLY A 103 -11.81 -21.74 3.36
CA GLY A 103 -11.79 -23.16 3.74
C GLY A 103 -10.64 -23.95 3.13
N LEU A 104 -9.66 -23.30 2.52
CA LEU A 104 -8.54 -23.96 1.84
C LEU A 104 -7.81 -24.94 2.75
N LEU A 105 -7.37 -24.49 3.94
CA LEU A 105 -6.60 -25.31 4.88
C LEU A 105 -7.45 -26.44 5.48
N SER A 106 -8.73 -26.19 5.76
CA SER A 106 -9.69 -27.21 6.18
C SER A 106 -9.90 -28.30 5.13
N ILE A 107 -9.97 -27.95 3.83
CA ILE A 107 -10.07 -28.93 2.75
C ILE A 107 -8.78 -29.75 2.62
N MET A 108 -7.61 -29.11 2.77
CA MET A 108 -6.32 -29.80 2.80
C MET A 108 -6.26 -30.79 3.95
N ALA A 109 -6.69 -30.42 5.16
CA ALA A 109 -6.77 -31.32 6.31
C ALA A 109 -7.71 -32.51 6.07
N ALA A 110 -8.88 -32.25 5.46
CA ALA A 110 -9.83 -33.32 5.11
C ALA A 110 -9.27 -34.32 4.08
N ARG A 111 -8.52 -33.83 3.10
CA ARG A 111 -7.83 -34.66 2.08
C ARG A 111 -6.65 -35.44 2.68
N ALA A 112 -5.97 -34.89 3.65
CA ALA A 112 -4.89 -35.55 4.38
C ALA A 112 -5.39 -36.62 5.38
N GLY A 113 -6.71 -36.74 5.57
CA GLY A 113 -7.31 -37.78 6.38
C GLY A 113 -7.53 -37.42 7.85
N ALA A 114 -7.69 -36.15 8.19
CA ALA A 114 -8.06 -35.72 9.54
C ALA A 114 -9.37 -36.39 10.00
N ASP A 115 -9.43 -36.87 11.26
CA ASP A 115 -10.58 -37.56 11.85
C ASP A 115 -11.73 -36.60 12.18
N SER A 116 -11.42 -35.38 12.58
CA SER A 116 -12.39 -34.29 12.77
C SER A 116 -11.78 -32.96 12.45
N ILE A 117 -12.57 -32.05 11.89
CA ILE A 117 -12.12 -30.70 11.54
C ILE A 117 -13.16 -29.70 12.03
N VAL A 118 -12.71 -28.78 12.83
CA VAL A 118 -13.46 -27.57 13.22
C VAL A 118 -12.78 -26.37 12.57
N ALA A 119 -13.55 -25.55 11.86
CA ALA A 119 -13.08 -24.33 11.21
C ALA A 119 -13.86 -23.14 11.76
N CYS A 120 -13.19 -22.02 12.01
CA CYS A 120 -13.88 -20.81 12.42
C CYS A 120 -13.50 -19.62 11.52
N GLU A 121 -14.52 -18.80 11.21
CA GLU A 121 -14.40 -17.58 10.40
C GLU A 121 -15.36 -16.52 10.95
N ALA A 122 -14.80 -15.35 11.29
CA ALA A 122 -15.58 -14.27 11.88
C ALA A 122 -16.22 -13.36 10.82
N PHE A 123 -15.61 -13.25 9.65
CA PHE A 123 -16.11 -12.41 8.58
C PHE A 123 -17.24 -13.16 7.83
N LYS A 124 -18.46 -12.73 8.10
CA LYS A 124 -19.68 -13.42 7.62
C LYS A 124 -19.68 -13.72 6.12
N PRO A 125 -19.35 -12.79 5.20
CA PRO A 125 -19.32 -13.10 3.77
C PRO A 125 -18.34 -14.23 3.41
N MET A 126 -17.19 -14.29 4.09
CA MET A 126 -16.22 -15.36 3.87
C MET A 126 -16.67 -16.68 4.48
N ALA A 127 -17.31 -16.68 5.66
CA ALA A 127 -17.90 -17.88 6.24
C ALA A 127 -19.00 -18.49 5.32
N GLU A 128 -19.85 -17.65 4.72
CA GLU A 128 -20.86 -18.08 3.75
C GLU A 128 -20.23 -18.59 2.46
N CYS A 129 -19.15 -17.97 2.00
CA CYS A 129 -18.36 -18.44 0.85
C CYS A 129 -17.70 -19.78 1.15
N CYS A 130 -17.06 -19.92 2.31
CA CYS A 130 -16.44 -21.15 2.80
C CYS A 130 -17.43 -22.31 2.79
N ALA A 131 -18.62 -22.14 3.39
CA ALA A 131 -19.64 -23.18 3.42
C ALA A 131 -19.98 -23.74 2.02
N LYS A 132 -20.10 -22.86 1.02
CA LYS A 132 -20.35 -23.24 -0.37
C LYS A 132 -19.13 -23.93 -1.01
N ILE A 133 -17.92 -23.45 -0.73
CA ILE A 133 -16.67 -24.08 -1.23
C ILE A 133 -16.51 -25.48 -0.65
N LEU A 134 -16.75 -25.68 0.64
CA LEU A 134 -16.75 -27.01 1.27
C LEU A 134 -17.73 -27.93 0.59
N GLN A 135 -18.94 -27.44 0.26
CA GLN A 135 -19.99 -28.20 -0.41
C GLN A 135 -19.58 -28.65 -1.82
N ILE A 136 -19.10 -27.72 -2.68
CA ILE A 136 -18.73 -28.04 -4.07
C ILE A 136 -17.48 -28.94 -4.16
N ASN A 137 -16.65 -28.97 -3.11
CA ASN A 137 -15.49 -29.86 -3.01
C ASN A 137 -15.78 -31.17 -2.28
N GLY A 138 -17.04 -31.42 -1.87
CA GLY A 138 -17.49 -32.70 -1.31
C GLY A 138 -16.96 -33.03 0.08
N VAL A 139 -16.67 -31.99 0.91
CA VAL A 139 -16.13 -32.15 2.27
C VAL A 139 -16.98 -31.46 3.36
N ALA A 140 -18.15 -30.98 3.01
CA ALA A 140 -19.01 -30.25 3.96
C ALA A 140 -19.46 -31.07 5.17
N ASP A 141 -19.53 -32.38 5.02
CA ASP A 141 -19.84 -33.36 6.10
C ASP A 141 -18.65 -33.62 7.03
N LYS A 142 -17.43 -33.30 6.61
CA LYS A 142 -16.19 -33.51 7.37
C LYS A 142 -15.73 -32.28 8.17
N VAL A 143 -16.22 -31.08 7.83
CA VAL A 143 -15.80 -29.82 8.42
C VAL A 143 -16.97 -29.17 9.14
N GLN A 144 -16.84 -29.00 10.44
CA GLN A 144 -17.74 -28.16 11.23
C GLN A 144 -17.32 -26.70 11.13
N LEU A 145 -18.05 -25.90 10.35
CA LEU A 145 -17.79 -24.46 10.23
C LEU A 145 -18.53 -23.68 11.31
N ILE A 146 -17.81 -22.86 12.07
CA ILE A 146 -18.32 -22.00 13.14
C ILE A 146 -18.13 -20.54 12.72
N PRO A 147 -19.21 -19.78 12.43
CA PRO A 147 -19.12 -18.38 12.01
C PRO A 147 -18.93 -17.44 13.21
N LYS A 148 -17.80 -17.59 13.93
CA LYS A 148 -17.42 -16.83 15.13
C LYS A 148 -15.92 -16.54 15.13
N ARG A 149 -15.50 -15.58 15.94
CA ARG A 149 -14.09 -15.44 16.31
C ARG A 149 -13.64 -16.62 17.16
N SER A 150 -12.39 -17.03 17.03
CA SER A 150 -11.83 -18.13 17.83
C SER A 150 -11.92 -17.86 19.35
N THR A 151 -11.85 -16.58 19.75
CA THR A 151 -11.99 -16.14 21.15
C THR A 151 -13.39 -16.34 21.72
N ASP A 152 -14.40 -16.51 20.87
CA ASP A 152 -15.81 -16.67 21.28
C ASP A 152 -16.25 -18.16 21.23
N ILE A 153 -15.33 -19.06 20.91
CA ILE A 153 -15.59 -20.50 20.84
C ILE A 153 -15.54 -21.12 22.22
N ILE A 154 -16.57 -21.89 22.55
CA ILE A 154 -16.71 -22.61 23.80
C ILE A 154 -16.47 -24.10 23.57
N VAL A 155 -15.59 -24.72 24.38
CA VAL A 155 -15.33 -26.15 24.35
C VAL A 155 -16.10 -26.83 25.49
N GLY A 156 -16.88 -27.86 25.18
CA GLY A 156 -17.67 -28.64 26.13
C GLY A 156 -18.83 -29.38 25.45
N GLU A 157 -19.57 -30.19 26.20
CA GLU A 157 -20.71 -31.01 25.67
C GLU A 157 -21.74 -30.12 24.96
N ASP A 158 -22.09 -28.98 25.54
CA ASP A 158 -23.03 -28.00 24.98
C ASP A 158 -22.34 -26.86 24.23
N GLY A 159 -21.02 -26.95 24.06
CA GLY A 159 -20.22 -25.93 23.41
C GLY A 159 -20.17 -26.04 21.89
N ASP A 160 -19.52 -25.07 21.28
CA ASP A 160 -19.25 -25.03 19.84
C ASP A 160 -18.33 -26.19 19.40
N MET A 161 -17.34 -26.54 20.22
CA MET A 161 -16.45 -27.70 20.05
C MET A 161 -16.72 -28.70 21.16
N LYS A 162 -16.87 -29.98 20.82
CA LYS A 162 -17.10 -31.03 21.81
C LYS A 162 -15.88 -31.39 22.64
N GLN A 163 -14.70 -31.21 22.09
CA GLN A 163 -13.40 -31.46 22.70
C GLN A 163 -12.36 -30.51 22.18
N LYS A 164 -11.23 -30.37 22.88
CA LYS A 164 -10.07 -29.63 22.44
C LYS A 164 -9.45 -30.30 21.20
N ALA A 165 -8.82 -29.48 20.34
CA ALA A 165 -8.09 -29.95 19.17
C ALA A 165 -6.64 -30.32 19.54
N ASN A 166 -6.06 -31.29 18.83
CA ASN A 166 -4.66 -31.68 18.96
C ASN A 166 -3.80 -31.33 17.75
N ILE A 167 -4.41 -30.72 16.72
CA ILE A 167 -3.72 -30.06 15.63
C ILE A 167 -4.37 -28.68 15.45
N LEU A 168 -3.57 -27.62 15.48
CA LEU A 168 -3.96 -26.27 15.06
C LEU A 168 -3.34 -25.96 13.71
N VAL A 169 -4.14 -25.49 12.77
CA VAL A 169 -3.64 -24.78 11.59
C VAL A 169 -4.24 -23.38 11.56
N THR A 170 -3.44 -22.38 11.26
CA THR A 170 -3.92 -21.01 11.16
C THR A 170 -2.99 -20.17 10.31
N GLU A 171 -3.56 -19.19 9.65
CA GLU A 171 -2.84 -18.15 8.94
C GLU A 171 -3.49 -16.80 9.30
N VAL A 172 -2.86 -16.10 10.25
CA VAL A 172 -3.28 -14.83 10.85
C VAL A 172 -2.09 -13.88 10.93
N PHE A 173 -1.30 -13.87 9.88
CA PHE A 173 -0.04 -13.14 9.79
C PHE A 173 -0.12 -12.04 8.75
N ASP A 174 0.53 -10.93 9.06
CA ASP A 174 0.70 -9.80 8.16
C ASP A 174 2.18 -9.50 7.89
N THR A 175 2.46 -8.38 7.26
CA THR A 175 3.83 -7.90 7.01
C THR A 175 4.67 -7.81 8.29
N GLU A 176 4.07 -7.43 9.43
CA GLU A 176 4.74 -7.38 10.75
C GLU A 176 4.73 -8.74 11.47
N LEU A 177 4.16 -9.78 10.88
CA LEU A 177 3.86 -11.09 11.46
C LEU A 177 2.75 -11.04 12.54
N ILE A 178 2.71 -10.02 13.36
CA ILE A 178 1.88 -9.94 14.57
C ILE A 178 0.75 -8.90 14.48
N GLY A 179 0.71 -8.09 13.41
CA GLY A 179 -0.18 -6.93 13.31
C GLY A 179 -1.67 -7.28 13.20
N GLU A 180 -2.01 -8.50 12.77
CA GLU A 180 -3.40 -9.00 12.74
C GLU A 180 -3.85 -9.71 14.01
N GLY A 181 -3.04 -9.64 15.09
CA GLY A 181 -3.38 -10.19 16.39
C GLY A 181 -2.98 -11.66 16.56
N ALA A 182 -1.92 -12.11 15.90
CA ALA A 182 -1.41 -13.47 16.03
C ALA A 182 -1.10 -13.82 17.48
N LEU A 183 -0.45 -12.92 18.24
CA LEU A 183 -0.07 -13.20 19.63
C LEU A 183 -1.26 -13.54 20.51
N SER A 184 -2.31 -12.72 20.48
CA SER A 184 -3.52 -12.96 21.27
C SER A 184 -4.32 -14.16 20.80
N THR A 185 -4.35 -14.41 19.49
CA THR A 185 -5.01 -15.58 18.87
C THR A 185 -4.36 -16.89 19.34
N PHE A 186 -3.04 -17.01 19.21
CA PHE A 186 -2.33 -18.22 19.67
C PHE A 186 -2.39 -18.40 21.19
N ALA A 187 -2.21 -17.33 21.97
CA ALA A 187 -2.30 -17.39 23.44
C ALA A 187 -3.69 -17.85 23.90
N HIS A 188 -4.77 -17.36 23.27
CA HIS A 188 -6.12 -17.81 23.56
C HIS A 188 -6.32 -19.28 23.15
N ALA A 189 -5.91 -19.66 21.95
CA ALA A 189 -6.06 -21.01 21.46
C ALA A 189 -5.36 -22.03 22.35
N GLN A 190 -4.12 -21.80 22.74
CA GLN A 190 -3.34 -22.64 23.66
C GLN A 190 -4.06 -22.84 25.00
N LYS A 191 -4.60 -21.77 25.55
CA LYS A 191 -5.30 -21.83 26.83
C LYS A 191 -6.64 -22.52 26.78
N CYS A 192 -7.44 -22.26 25.74
CA CYS A 192 -8.87 -22.59 25.74
C CYS A 192 -9.25 -23.70 24.77
N LEU A 193 -8.60 -23.77 23.60
CA LEU A 193 -9.07 -24.58 22.46
C LEU A 193 -8.23 -25.82 22.16
N LEU A 194 -6.98 -25.86 22.64
CA LEU A 194 -6.00 -26.89 22.28
C LEU A 194 -5.66 -27.80 23.45
N GLU A 195 -5.31 -29.06 23.12
CA GLU A 195 -4.67 -30.00 24.05
C GLU A 195 -3.24 -29.53 24.37
N ALA A 196 -2.68 -29.99 25.48
CA ALA A 196 -1.34 -29.57 25.95
C ALA A 196 -0.22 -29.92 24.95
N ASP A 197 -0.34 -31.08 24.28
CA ASP A 197 0.66 -31.59 23.30
C ASP A 197 0.20 -31.36 21.85
N CYS A 198 -0.52 -30.28 21.59
CA CYS A 198 -1.02 -29.95 20.27
C CYS A 198 0.12 -29.72 19.27
N ILE A 199 -0.01 -30.26 18.05
CA ILE A 199 0.85 -29.90 16.91
C ILE A 199 0.27 -28.62 16.30
N VAL A 200 1.13 -27.63 16.05
CA VAL A 200 0.71 -26.34 15.49
C VAL A 200 1.38 -26.13 14.13
N VAL A 201 0.61 -25.66 13.16
CA VAL A 201 1.05 -25.34 11.81
C VAL A 201 0.70 -23.88 11.53
N PRO A 202 1.72 -22.98 11.45
CA PRO A 202 3.15 -23.18 11.65
C PRO A 202 3.52 -23.44 13.13
N ASP A 203 4.64 -24.14 13.38
CA ASP A 203 5.13 -24.47 14.74
C ASP A 203 5.77 -23.26 15.43
N SER A 204 6.52 -22.47 14.68
CA SER A 204 7.25 -21.31 15.21
C SER A 204 7.51 -20.28 14.12
N ALA A 205 7.95 -19.08 14.53
CA ALA A 205 8.34 -18.02 13.62
C ALA A 205 9.59 -17.28 14.11
N VAL A 206 10.35 -16.71 13.17
CA VAL A 206 11.48 -15.83 13.44
C VAL A 206 11.31 -14.54 12.66
N ILE A 207 11.45 -13.40 13.34
CA ILE A 207 11.60 -12.10 12.68
C ILE A 207 13.07 -11.79 12.55
N TYR A 208 13.47 -11.42 11.34
CA TYR A 208 14.80 -10.93 10.98
C TYR A 208 14.80 -9.45 10.73
N ALA A 209 15.88 -8.79 11.10
CA ALA A 209 16.14 -7.38 10.82
C ALA A 209 17.53 -7.22 10.18
N GLN A 210 17.69 -6.23 9.32
CA GLN A 210 18.96 -5.87 8.70
C GLN A 210 19.14 -4.35 8.75
N VAL A 211 20.25 -3.88 9.32
CA VAL A 211 20.57 -2.45 9.42
C VAL A 211 21.15 -1.98 8.10
N VAL A 212 20.61 -0.89 7.55
CA VAL A 212 20.89 -0.48 6.18
C VAL A 212 21.08 1.04 6.05
N GLU A 213 22.07 1.44 5.26
CA GLU A 213 22.16 2.77 4.68
C GLU A 213 21.33 2.80 3.39
N CYS A 214 20.26 3.59 3.35
CA CYS A 214 19.43 3.75 2.15
C CYS A 214 18.96 5.20 1.99
N PRO A 215 19.79 6.07 1.36
CA PRO A 215 19.43 7.48 1.16
C PRO A 215 18.14 7.66 0.36
N THR A 216 17.83 6.73 -0.55
CA THR A 216 16.60 6.75 -1.34
C THR A 216 15.37 6.64 -0.45
N LEU A 217 15.31 5.60 0.41
CA LEU A 217 14.18 5.44 1.33
C LEU A 217 14.19 6.47 2.45
N TRP A 218 15.36 6.93 2.91
CA TRP A 218 15.44 7.98 3.92
C TRP A 218 14.68 9.25 3.54
N LYS A 219 14.71 9.62 2.25
CA LYS A 219 13.96 10.73 1.67
C LYS A 219 12.43 10.54 1.70
N TRP A 220 11.93 9.35 2.00
CA TRP A 220 10.50 9.07 2.18
C TRP A 220 10.02 9.37 3.60
N ASN A 221 10.95 9.63 4.52
CA ASN A 221 10.65 9.89 5.94
C ASN A 221 11.16 11.25 6.42
N LYS A 222 12.21 11.80 5.83
CA LYS A 222 12.81 13.07 6.24
C LYS A 222 12.80 14.06 5.07
N LEU A 223 12.33 15.29 5.32
CA LEU A 223 12.45 16.36 4.35
C LEU A 223 13.87 16.94 4.37
N ASN A 224 14.38 17.22 3.18
CA ASN A 224 15.60 17.97 2.97
C ASN A 224 15.26 19.45 2.76
N ASP A 225 16.27 20.32 2.86
CA ASP A 225 16.15 21.69 2.39
C ASP A 225 15.81 21.72 0.90
N LEU A 226 14.91 22.60 0.50
CA LEU A 226 14.64 22.86 -0.89
C LEU A 226 15.66 23.87 -1.39
N ALA A 227 16.70 23.41 -2.08
CA ALA A 227 17.83 24.24 -2.48
C ALA A 227 18.25 23.96 -3.92
N ASP A 228 18.68 25.03 -4.60
CA ASP A 228 19.35 24.98 -5.90
C ASP A 228 20.42 26.07 -5.96
N ALA A 229 21.69 25.65 -6.02
CA ALA A 229 22.83 26.59 -6.01
C ALA A 229 22.95 27.41 -7.32
N GLU A 230 22.52 26.88 -8.47
CA GLU A 230 22.53 27.57 -9.77
C GLU A 230 21.48 28.69 -9.78
N LEU A 231 20.38 28.52 -9.04
CA LEU A 231 19.30 29.49 -8.94
C LEU A 231 19.41 30.40 -7.73
N ASP A 232 20.44 30.22 -6.90
CA ASP A 232 20.70 30.97 -5.66
C ASP A 232 19.49 30.99 -4.71
N ILE A 233 18.92 29.79 -4.43
CA ILE A 233 17.79 29.64 -3.53
C ILE A 233 18.05 28.54 -2.50
N VAL A 234 17.70 28.84 -1.24
CA VAL A 234 17.61 27.89 -0.15
C VAL A 234 16.36 28.17 0.68
N LEU A 235 15.51 27.21 0.79
CA LEU A 235 14.40 27.16 1.74
C LEU A 235 14.73 26.09 2.79
N ASN A 236 15.14 26.55 3.97
CA ASN A 236 15.59 25.67 5.06
C ASN A 236 14.40 24.91 5.67
N THR A 237 14.58 23.62 5.90
CA THR A 237 13.64 22.79 6.63
C THR A 237 13.66 23.14 8.12
N PRO A 238 12.52 23.36 8.78
CA PRO A 238 12.45 23.64 10.20
C PRO A 238 13.12 22.57 11.06
N GLN A 239 13.92 23.01 12.07
CA GLN A 239 14.70 22.11 12.92
C GLN A 239 13.84 21.04 13.59
N LYS A 240 12.62 21.38 14.04
CA LYS A 240 11.69 20.41 14.63
C LYS A 240 11.29 19.28 13.69
N MET A 241 11.38 19.47 12.36
CA MET A 241 11.09 18.46 11.35
C MET A 241 12.31 17.55 11.13
N ILE A 242 13.51 18.16 11.16
CA ILE A 242 14.78 17.42 11.08
C ILE A 242 14.94 16.50 12.29
N ASP A 243 14.66 17.02 13.49
CA ASP A 243 14.83 16.29 14.76
C ASP A 243 13.68 15.32 15.08
N CYS A 244 12.57 15.41 14.35
CA CYS A 244 11.40 14.56 14.61
C CYS A 244 11.77 13.08 14.49
N PRO A 245 11.46 12.22 15.49
CA PRO A 245 11.76 10.79 15.43
C PRO A 245 10.96 10.04 14.36
N GLY A 246 9.98 10.69 13.74
CA GLY A 246 9.07 10.05 12.80
C GLY A 246 7.98 9.24 13.49
N SER A 247 7.38 8.34 12.74
CA SER A 247 6.37 7.41 13.22
C SER A 247 6.86 5.96 13.03
N ALA A 248 6.68 5.13 14.05
CA ALA A 248 6.95 3.69 13.95
C ALA A 248 5.83 2.94 13.20
N ALA A 249 5.29 3.52 12.15
CA ALA A 249 4.36 2.84 11.27
C ALA A 249 5.14 2.01 10.25
N VAL A 250 4.72 0.78 10.06
CA VAL A 250 5.28 -0.12 9.03
C VAL A 250 5.23 0.55 7.63
N HIS A 251 6.24 0.32 6.83
CA HIS A 251 6.27 0.69 5.43
C HIS A 251 6.49 -0.57 4.60
N ASP A 252 5.40 -1.09 4.06
CA ASP A 252 5.40 -2.29 3.23
C ASP A 252 6.01 -1.98 1.88
N LEU A 253 7.02 -2.72 1.49
CA LEU A 253 7.69 -2.59 0.20
C LEU A 253 8.07 -3.95 -0.37
N GLN A 254 7.99 -4.07 -1.68
CA GLN A 254 8.64 -5.16 -2.41
C GLN A 254 10.16 -4.91 -2.44
N LEU A 255 10.86 -5.15 -1.32
CA LEU A 255 12.30 -4.86 -1.19
C LEU A 255 13.12 -5.49 -2.31
N SER A 256 12.69 -6.66 -2.80
CA SER A 256 13.32 -7.34 -3.91
C SER A 256 13.32 -6.55 -5.22
N GLN A 257 12.46 -5.52 -5.36
CA GLN A 257 12.43 -4.63 -6.51
C GLN A 257 13.26 -3.35 -6.30
N LEU A 258 13.74 -3.10 -5.06
CA LEU A 258 14.62 -1.96 -4.80
C LEU A 258 15.97 -2.15 -5.51
N PRO A 259 16.42 -1.20 -6.36
CA PRO A 259 17.69 -1.35 -7.08
C PRO A 259 18.88 -1.50 -6.12
N ARG A 260 19.68 -2.53 -6.31
CA ARG A 260 20.76 -2.92 -5.40
C ARG A 260 21.79 -1.82 -5.12
N HIS A 261 21.99 -0.91 -6.07
CA HIS A 261 22.92 0.22 -5.93
C HIS A 261 22.38 1.36 -5.07
N THR A 262 21.09 1.34 -4.67
CA THR A 262 20.44 2.40 -3.89
C THR A 262 20.59 2.23 -2.38
N PHE A 263 21.11 1.10 -1.94
CA PHE A 263 21.30 0.81 -0.53
C PHE A 263 22.58 0.00 -0.26
N ARG A 264 23.04 0.03 0.99
CA ARG A 264 24.19 -0.71 1.50
C ARG A 264 23.83 -1.38 2.81
N GLU A 265 24.04 -2.68 2.92
CA GLU A 265 23.93 -3.37 4.20
C GLU A 265 25.05 -2.95 5.15
N LEU A 266 24.69 -2.68 6.39
CA LEU A 266 25.61 -2.37 7.48
C LEU A 266 25.64 -3.50 8.52
N SER A 267 24.80 -4.49 8.40
CA SER A 267 24.79 -5.73 9.16
C SER A 267 24.43 -6.92 8.28
N ASP A 268 24.79 -8.12 8.72
CA ASP A 268 24.13 -9.33 8.28
C ASP A 268 22.66 -9.34 8.76
N GLN A 269 21.89 -10.36 8.37
CA GLN A 269 20.57 -10.57 8.92
C GLN A 269 20.64 -10.93 10.41
N ILE A 270 19.89 -10.23 11.24
CA ILE A 270 19.87 -10.38 12.69
C ILE A 270 18.53 -10.99 13.10
N PRO A 271 18.49 -12.20 13.70
CA PRO A 271 17.23 -12.74 14.25
C PRO A 271 16.87 -11.94 15.52
N VAL A 272 15.78 -11.19 15.47
CA VAL A 272 15.39 -10.26 16.56
C VAL A 272 14.31 -10.81 17.48
N PHE A 273 13.34 -11.57 16.92
CA PHE A 273 12.29 -12.19 17.70
C PHE A 273 12.04 -13.62 17.26
N TYR A 274 11.90 -14.50 18.25
CA TYR A 274 11.44 -15.86 18.07
C TYR A 274 10.08 -16.02 18.74
N TYR A 275 9.17 -16.71 18.09
CA TYR A 275 7.83 -17.05 18.58
C TYR A 275 7.63 -18.56 18.51
N ASP A 276 7.30 -19.15 19.64
CA ASP A 276 6.90 -20.56 19.77
C ASP A 276 5.35 -20.61 19.78
N TRP A 277 4.77 -20.99 18.66
CA TRP A 277 3.32 -21.08 18.55
C TRP A 277 2.77 -22.39 19.16
N SER A 278 3.62 -23.37 19.39
CA SER A 278 3.22 -24.67 19.92
C SER A 278 2.80 -24.66 21.41
N GLY A 279 3.15 -23.59 22.13
CA GLY A 279 2.84 -23.48 23.57
C GLY A 279 3.91 -24.10 24.48
N ARG A 280 5.03 -24.57 23.97
CA ARG A 280 6.20 -25.00 24.80
C ARG A 280 6.78 -23.83 25.59
N SER A 281 6.65 -22.61 25.07
CA SER A 281 7.04 -21.38 25.72
C SER A 281 5.88 -20.38 25.76
N PRO A 282 5.78 -19.53 26.79
CA PRO A 282 4.73 -18.51 26.86
C PRO A 282 4.85 -17.48 25.76
N ILE A 283 3.73 -17.07 25.18
CA ILE A 283 3.69 -15.96 24.22
C ILE A 283 3.85 -14.64 24.96
N ILE A 284 4.84 -13.86 24.55
CA ILE A 284 5.19 -12.57 25.16
C ILE A 284 4.54 -11.44 24.36
N MET A 285 3.57 -10.71 24.95
CA MET A 285 2.84 -9.63 24.30
C MET A 285 3.64 -8.35 24.12
N LYS A 286 4.61 -8.11 25.01
CA LYS A 286 5.45 -6.91 24.97
C LYS A 286 6.85 -7.23 25.45
N ARG A 287 7.86 -6.87 24.65
CA ARG A 287 9.28 -7.03 25.02
C ARG A 287 10.16 -6.06 24.24
N THR A 288 11.35 -5.83 24.80
CA THR A 288 12.46 -5.16 24.14
C THR A 288 13.68 -6.09 24.26
N VAL A 289 14.36 -6.32 23.16
CA VAL A 289 15.57 -7.15 23.09
C VAL A 289 16.71 -6.35 22.48
N LYS A 290 17.93 -6.69 22.86
CA LYS A 290 19.16 -6.07 22.37
C LYS A 290 20.03 -7.15 21.72
N GLN A 291 20.41 -6.90 20.48
CA GLN A 291 21.33 -7.77 19.73
C GLN A 291 22.57 -6.97 19.35
N ASP A 292 23.71 -7.38 19.85
CA ASP A 292 25.00 -6.84 19.42
C ASP A 292 25.38 -7.44 18.08
N PHE A 293 25.96 -6.65 17.20
CA PHE A 293 26.46 -7.10 15.91
C PHE A 293 27.70 -6.32 15.49
N THR A 294 28.56 -6.98 14.71
CA THR A 294 29.71 -6.35 14.08
C THR A 294 29.28 -5.69 12.78
N VAL A 295 29.63 -4.43 12.61
CA VAL A 295 29.27 -3.63 11.44
C VAL A 295 30.00 -4.12 10.19
N SER A 296 29.27 -4.51 9.16
CA SER A 296 29.81 -5.08 7.92
C SER A 296 30.36 -4.04 6.93
N GLY A 297 29.94 -2.77 7.05
CA GLY A 297 30.33 -1.68 6.15
C GLY A 297 30.29 -0.31 6.81
N THR A 298 31.15 0.63 6.38
CA THR A 298 31.07 2.03 6.83
C THR A 298 29.94 2.75 6.14
N GLY A 299 29.05 3.44 6.90
CA GLY A 299 27.93 4.18 6.35
C GLY A 299 27.04 4.79 7.41
N ASN A 300 25.95 5.45 6.97
CA ASN A 300 24.93 6.02 7.84
C ASN A 300 23.75 5.05 7.94
N ALA A 301 23.58 4.42 9.09
CA ALA A 301 22.40 3.60 9.37
C ALA A 301 21.15 4.50 9.41
N GLN A 302 20.22 4.26 8.52
CA GLN A 302 19.04 5.08 8.28
C GLN A 302 17.74 4.30 8.45
N VAL A 303 17.75 3.04 7.99
CA VAL A 303 16.58 2.17 7.98
C VAL A 303 16.93 0.77 8.49
N VAL A 304 15.91 0.07 8.92
CA VAL A 304 15.96 -1.36 9.22
C VAL A 304 15.02 -2.04 8.24
N PHE A 305 15.55 -2.97 7.43
CA PHE A 305 14.74 -3.89 6.65
C PHE A 305 14.32 -5.03 7.55
N MET A 306 13.06 -5.46 7.45
CA MET A 306 12.52 -6.53 8.26
C MET A 306 11.71 -7.49 7.41
N TRP A 307 11.82 -8.77 7.72
CA TRP A 307 11.02 -9.86 7.19
C TRP A 307 10.93 -10.98 8.21
N TRP A 308 10.15 -12.00 7.92
CA TRP A 308 10.00 -13.12 8.81
C TRP A 308 9.97 -14.46 8.06
N GLU A 309 10.19 -15.52 8.83
CA GLU A 309 10.13 -16.90 8.38
C GLU A 309 9.27 -17.71 9.34
N LEU A 310 8.52 -18.67 8.78
CA LEU A 310 7.74 -19.65 9.53
C LEU A 310 8.39 -21.02 9.42
N ASN A 311 8.61 -21.69 10.55
CA ASN A 311 8.85 -23.11 10.59
C ASN A 311 7.48 -23.80 10.60
N MET A 312 7.17 -24.47 9.50
CA MET A 312 5.83 -25.03 9.28
C MET A 312 5.62 -26.35 10.03
N ASP A 313 6.70 -27.08 10.36
CA ASP A 313 6.69 -28.34 11.06
C ASP A 313 7.62 -28.36 12.29
N THR A 314 7.35 -29.28 13.22
CA THR A 314 8.10 -29.39 14.50
C THR A 314 9.58 -29.74 14.35
N GLU A 315 10.02 -30.14 13.17
CA GLU A 315 11.41 -30.53 12.88
C GLU A 315 12.16 -29.50 12.05
N GLY A 316 11.50 -28.39 11.67
CA GLY A 316 12.09 -27.28 10.89
C GLY A 316 12.50 -27.67 9.47
N ARG A 317 11.87 -28.72 8.88
CA ARG A 317 12.16 -29.19 7.52
C ARG A 317 11.45 -28.37 6.45
N ILE A 318 10.34 -27.74 6.81
CA ILE A 318 9.52 -26.92 5.93
C ILE A 318 9.58 -25.50 6.44
N VAL A 319 10.32 -24.63 5.72
CA VAL A 319 10.43 -23.22 6.04
C VAL A 319 9.71 -22.40 4.98
N LEU A 320 8.85 -21.49 5.40
CA LEU A 320 8.23 -20.48 4.55
C LEU A 320 8.89 -19.14 4.85
N SER A 321 9.55 -18.53 3.86
CA SER A 321 10.32 -17.30 4.02
C SER A 321 9.68 -16.15 3.25
N CYS A 322 9.63 -14.96 3.88
CA CYS A 322 9.29 -13.69 3.24
C CYS A 322 10.54 -12.83 3.00
N ALA A 323 11.74 -13.40 3.09
CA ALA A 323 12.99 -12.69 2.89
C ALA A 323 13.08 -12.04 1.49
N PRO A 324 13.79 -10.92 1.35
CA PRO A 324 14.15 -10.39 0.05
C PRO A 324 15.15 -11.35 -0.63
N TRP A 325 15.26 -11.28 -1.97
CA TRP A 325 15.99 -12.26 -2.77
C TRP A 325 17.44 -12.49 -2.30
N TRP A 326 18.13 -11.50 -1.75
CA TRP A 326 19.53 -11.64 -1.28
C TRP A 326 19.67 -12.39 0.06
N CYS A 327 18.56 -12.63 0.75
CA CYS A 327 18.50 -13.43 1.99
C CYS A 327 17.52 -14.62 1.86
N HIS A 328 16.80 -14.76 0.75
CA HIS A 328 15.81 -15.83 0.57
C HIS A 328 16.51 -17.19 0.34
N PRO A 329 16.14 -18.25 1.08
CA PRO A 329 16.83 -19.55 0.98
C PRO A 329 16.72 -20.20 -0.41
N ASP A 330 15.63 -19.93 -1.13
CA ASP A 330 15.33 -20.54 -2.44
C ASP A 330 15.72 -19.63 -3.63
N ALA A 331 16.38 -18.48 -3.39
CA ALA A 331 16.77 -17.56 -4.45
C ALA A 331 17.89 -18.13 -5.34
N ASP A 332 17.69 -18.09 -6.66
CA ASP A 332 18.78 -18.38 -7.61
C ASP A 332 19.60 -17.11 -7.87
N THR A 333 20.68 -16.96 -7.07
CA THR A 333 21.59 -15.82 -7.18
C THR A 333 22.43 -15.81 -8.46
N SER A 334 22.44 -16.89 -9.23
CA SER A 334 23.12 -16.98 -10.53
C SER A 334 22.27 -16.46 -11.69
N SER A 335 20.97 -16.27 -11.47
CA SER A 335 20.04 -15.69 -12.45
C SER A 335 20.39 -14.22 -12.71
N GLU A 336 20.18 -13.76 -13.96
CA GLU A 336 20.27 -12.32 -14.28
C GLU A 336 19.31 -11.47 -13.45
N ARG A 337 18.24 -12.10 -12.97
CA ARG A 337 17.19 -11.47 -12.17
C ARG A 337 16.81 -12.36 -10.99
N PRO A 338 17.63 -12.43 -9.95
CA PRO A 338 17.37 -13.27 -8.77
C PRO A 338 16.01 -12.99 -8.12
N GLN A 339 15.55 -11.73 -8.15
CA GLN A 339 14.26 -11.31 -7.60
C GLN A 339 13.05 -11.96 -8.30
N ASP A 340 13.20 -12.46 -9.53
CA ASP A 340 12.14 -13.15 -10.25
C ASP A 340 12.13 -14.66 -9.97
N THR A 341 13.10 -15.16 -9.18
CA THR A 341 13.23 -16.60 -8.83
C THR A 341 12.60 -16.95 -7.49
N ILE A 342 12.20 -15.96 -6.69
CA ILE A 342 11.53 -16.13 -5.41
C ILE A 342 10.02 -15.93 -5.56
N PRO A 343 9.20 -16.47 -4.63
CA PRO A 343 7.76 -16.24 -4.63
C PRO A 343 7.44 -14.75 -4.47
N TRP A 344 6.53 -14.26 -5.31
CA TRP A 344 5.97 -12.93 -5.16
C TRP A 344 4.76 -12.96 -4.22
N ARG A 345 4.68 -11.99 -3.29
CA ARG A 345 3.62 -11.84 -2.31
C ARG A 345 3.29 -10.37 -2.10
N ASP A 346 2.04 -9.99 -2.32
CA ASP A 346 1.53 -8.66 -1.97
C ASP A 346 0.98 -8.65 -0.53
N HIS A 347 0.42 -9.77 -0.10
CA HIS A 347 -0.10 -9.95 1.26
C HIS A 347 0.98 -10.01 2.34
N TRP A 348 2.22 -10.37 1.99
CA TRP A 348 3.38 -10.48 2.90
C TRP A 348 4.64 -9.84 2.29
N MET A 349 4.58 -8.54 2.05
CA MET A 349 5.74 -7.76 1.64
C MET A 349 6.77 -7.69 2.77
N GLN A 350 7.97 -7.24 2.46
CA GLN A 350 8.94 -6.90 3.49
C GLN A 350 8.62 -5.53 4.09
N ALA A 351 9.09 -5.27 5.32
CA ALA A 351 8.90 -4.01 6.00
C ALA A 351 10.16 -3.15 6.04
N VAL A 352 9.95 -1.84 5.96
CA VAL A 352 10.99 -0.83 6.22
C VAL A 352 10.60 -0.05 7.47
N TYR A 353 11.51 -0.01 8.44
CA TYR A 353 11.42 0.86 9.60
C TYR A 353 12.48 1.94 9.51
N TYR A 354 12.07 3.17 9.70
CA TYR A 354 12.97 4.31 9.72
C TYR A 354 13.52 4.50 11.12
N LEU A 355 14.84 4.54 11.25
CA LEU A 355 15.46 4.89 12.52
C LEU A 355 15.10 6.32 12.90
N PRO A 356 14.84 6.64 14.19
CA PRO A 356 14.50 8.01 14.60
C PRO A 356 15.54 9.03 14.17
N HIS A 357 16.82 8.65 14.24
CA HIS A 357 17.96 9.43 13.79
C HIS A 357 18.95 8.52 13.07
N ALA A 358 19.56 9.03 12.00
CA ALA A 358 20.64 8.31 11.35
C ALA A 358 21.87 8.22 12.29
N LEU A 359 22.55 7.07 12.27
CA LEU A 359 23.75 6.83 13.06
C LEU A 359 24.90 6.41 12.15
N THR A 360 26.01 7.18 12.19
CA THR A 360 27.21 6.81 11.45
C THR A 360 27.89 5.61 12.10
N LEU A 361 28.11 4.57 11.33
CA LEU A 361 28.78 3.34 11.74
C LEU A 361 30.08 3.18 10.96
N GLN A 362 31.08 2.60 11.61
CA GLN A 362 32.35 2.24 11.00
C GLN A 362 32.44 0.73 10.82
N LYS A 363 32.96 0.28 9.69
CA LYS A 363 33.20 -1.14 9.45
C LYS A 363 34.05 -1.74 10.59
N ASP A 364 33.72 -2.99 10.94
CA ASP A 364 34.36 -3.77 12.00
C ASP A 364 34.22 -3.22 13.43
N SER A 365 33.39 -2.16 13.63
CA SER A 365 32.98 -1.70 14.96
C SER A 365 31.77 -2.48 15.48
N GLU A 366 31.56 -2.44 16.81
CA GLU A 366 30.38 -3.02 17.44
C GLU A 366 29.22 -2.03 17.51
N ALA A 367 28.01 -2.51 17.24
CA ALA A 367 26.77 -1.77 17.42
C ALA A 367 25.69 -2.69 18.00
N THR A 368 24.64 -2.08 18.58
CA THR A 368 23.54 -2.82 19.20
C THR A 368 22.23 -2.41 18.51
N LEU A 369 21.54 -3.37 17.92
CA LEU A 369 20.16 -3.20 17.46
C LEU A 369 19.21 -3.45 18.63
N VAL A 370 18.40 -2.45 18.95
CA VAL A 370 17.36 -2.54 19.98
C VAL A 370 16.01 -2.69 19.29
N SER A 371 15.44 -3.87 19.43
CA SER A 371 14.19 -4.27 18.81
C SER A 371 13.09 -4.35 19.86
N SER A 372 12.00 -3.67 19.64
CA SER A 372 10.85 -3.62 20.56
C SER A 372 9.57 -4.05 19.85
N GLN A 373 8.70 -4.72 20.58
CA GLN A 373 7.34 -5.08 20.15
C GLN A 373 6.31 -4.76 21.23
N ASP A 374 5.09 -4.44 20.81
CA ASP A 374 3.87 -4.63 21.59
C ASP A 374 3.01 -5.75 20.98
N GLU A 375 1.73 -5.79 21.26
CA GLU A 375 0.82 -6.84 20.79
C GLU A 375 0.63 -6.84 19.26
N TYR A 376 0.84 -5.68 18.60
CA TYR A 376 0.48 -5.49 17.19
C TYR A 376 1.57 -4.83 16.33
N SER A 377 2.65 -4.33 16.92
CA SER A 377 3.60 -3.48 16.19
C SER A 377 5.03 -3.68 16.63
N LEU A 378 5.96 -3.34 15.73
CA LEU A 378 7.39 -3.37 15.93
C LEU A 378 8.00 -1.97 15.83
N TRP A 379 9.13 -1.72 16.50
CA TRP A 379 9.97 -0.55 16.29
C TRP A 379 11.40 -0.81 16.71
N PHE A 380 12.32 -0.02 16.13
CA PHE A 380 13.75 -0.24 16.25
C PHE A 380 14.49 1.02 16.66
N TYR A 381 15.57 0.83 17.45
CA TYR A 381 16.59 1.82 17.75
C TYR A 381 17.96 1.22 17.50
N LEU A 382 18.95 2.08 17.25
CA LEU A 382 20.33 1.67 17.07
C LEU A 382 21.21 2.41 18.07
N GLU A 383 22.13 1.68 18.69
CA GLU A 383 23.10 2.18 19.67
C GLU A 383 24.52 1.81 19.26
N ASN A 384 25.46 2.62 19.69
CA ASN A 384 26.90 2.31 19.72
C ASN A 384 27.52 2.81 21.03
N GLU A 385 28.82 2.69 21.18
CA GLU A 385 29.53 3.11 22.41
C GLU A 385 29.25 4.59 22.79
N ASN A 386 29.10 5.46 21.80
CA ASN A 386 28.94 6.91 21.96
C ASN A 386 27.48 7.37 22.02
N ASN A 387 26.53 6.51 21.64
CA ASN A 387 25.12 6.85 21.56
C ASN A 387 24.29 5.75 22.20
N LYS A 388 24.21 5.75 23.53
CA LYS A 388 23.38 4.84 24.32
C LYS A 388 22.09 5.55 24.75
N ARG A 389 20.97 4.85 24.68
CA ARG A 389 19.66 5.35 25.07
C ARG A 389 19.20 4.68 26.38
N THR A 390 18.36 5.40 27.11
CA THR A 390 17.69 4.89 28.32
C THR A 390 16.21 4.65 28.11
N ASP A 391 15.65 5.10 26.96
CA ASP A 391 14.24 5.02 26.63
C ASP A 391 14.05 4.48 25.20
N TYR A 392 13.22 3.44 25.11
CA TYR A 392 12.90 2.73 23.85
C TYR A 392 11.40 2.74 23.57
N ARG A 393 10.70 3.79 24.03
CA ARG A 393 9.28 3.96 23.69
C ARG A 393 9.07 4.07 22.19
N ARG A 394 7.89 3.65 21.75
CA ARG A 394 7.50 3.75 20.35
C ARG A 394 7.66 5.20 19.84
N PRO A 395 8.40 5.44 18.75
CA PRO A 395 8.54 6.77 18.17
C PRO A 395 7.19 7.34 17.73
N ASN A 396 6.95 8.62 18.06
CA ASN A 396 5.76 9.34 17.65
C ASN A 396 6.16 10.62 16.92
N CYS A 397 5.40 10.96 15.88
CA CYS A 397 5.61 12.20 15.15
C CYS A 397 5.30 13.42 16.01
N GLU A 398 6.24 14.36 16.11
CA GLU A 398 6.12 15.64 16.83
C GLU A 398 6.02 16.85 15.90
N CYS A 399 6.39 16.69 14.62
CA CYS A 399 6.44 17.77 13.65
C CYS A 399 5.15 17.95 12.82
N GLY A 400 4.25 16.97 12.83
CA GLY A 400 3.03 16.96 12.02
C GLY A 400 3.18 16.36 10.62
N ILE A 401 4.38 16.38 10.01
CA ILE A 401 4.60 15.93 8.61
C ILE A 401 4.17 14.48 8.42
N HIS A 402 4.62 13.56 9.30
CA HIS A 402 4.33 12.12 9.19
C HIS A 402 2.86 11.76 9.45
N MET A 403 2.04 12.73 9.84
CA MET A 403 0.59 12.59 9.98
C MET A 403 -0.16 13.27 8.83
N ALA A 404 0.34 14.42 8.36
CA ALA A 404 -0.30 15.23 7.32
C ALA A 404 0.00 14.72 5.91
N LEU A 405 1.22 14.19 5.67
CA LEU A 405 1.70 13.79 4.35
C LEU A 405 1.96 12.29 4.30
N SER A 406 1.59 11.67 3.18
CA SER A 406 2.01 10.30 2.90
C SER A 406 3.53 10.24 2.65
N ARG A 407 4.15 9.06 2.86
CA ARG A 407 5.57 8.85 2.55
C ARG A 407 5.88 9.14 1.08
N THR A 408 5.00 8.74 0.18
CA THR A 408 5.10 9.05 -1.26
C THR A 408 5.15 10.57 -1.48
N HIS A 409 4.33 11.34 -0.76
CA HIS A 409 4.34 12.80 -0.87
C HIS A 409 5.63 13.42 -0.30
N VAL A 410 6.13 12.93 0.84
CA VAL A 410 7.44 13.37 1.39
C VAL A 410 8.57 13.07 0.41
N SER A 411 8.57 11.88 -0.19
CA SER A 411 9.50 11.50 -1.25
C SER A 411 9.44 12.42 -2.47
N TYR A 412 8.22 12.76 -2.90
CA TYR A 412 7.99 13.68 -4.02
C TYR A 412 8.53 15.09 -3.74
N LEU A 413 8.38 15.61 -2.52
CA LEU A 413 8.97 16.91 -2.12
C LEU A 413 10.50 16.89 -2.18
N ASN A 414 11.11 15.73 -1.95
CA ASN A 414 12.56 15.52 -2.04
C ASN A 414 13.06 15.15 -3.45
N ASP A 415 12.19 15.08 -4.47
CA ASP A 415 12.61 14.81 -5.84
C ASP A 415 13.33 16.03 -6.44
N GLY A 416 14.66 15.91 -6.59
CA GLY A 416 15.49 16.98 -7.15
C GLY A 416 15.17 17.34 -8.60
N ARG A 417 14.67 16.38 -9.41
CA ARG A 417 14.26 16.64 -10.81
C ARG A 417 13.05 17.56 -10.86
N ARG A 418 12.05 17.25 -10.03
CA ARG A 418 10.86 18.09 -9.84
C ARG A 418 11.25 19.47 -9.36
N SER A 419 12.01 19.53 -8.28
CA SER A 419 12.42 20.81 -7.66
C SER A 419 13.16 21.69 -8.65
N LYS A 420 14.14 21.16 -9.37
CA LYS A 420 14.91 21.91 -10.39
C LYS A 420 14.00 22.51 -11.47
N ARG A 421 13.00 21.76 -11.97
CA ARG A 421 12.05 22.25 -12.98
C ARG A 421 11.17 23.38 -12.45
N PHE A 422 10.56 23.19 -11.28
CA PHE A 422 9.71 24.20 -10.68
C PHE A 422 10.48 25.45 -10.31
N LEU A 423 11.60 25.32 -9.63
CA LEU A 423 12.44 26.46 -9.23
C LEU A 423 12.96 27.23 -10.45
N GLY A 424 13.39 26.54 -11.50
CA GLY A 424 13.81 27.16 -12.76
C GLY A 424 12.69 27.99 -13.37
N LYS A 425 11.48 27.43 -13.48
CA LYS A 425 10.32 28.16 -14.04
C LYS A 425 9.88 29.33 -13.15
N LEU A 426 9.89 29.14 -11.83
CA LEU A 426 9.60 30.24 -10.90
C LEU A 426 10.59 31.38 -11.01
N LYS A 427 11.91 31.09 -11.13
CA LYS A 427 12.96 32.09 -11.32
C LYS A 427 12.78 32.96 -12.58
N GLU A 428 12.27 32.31 -13.66
CA GLU A 428 11.94 33.00 -14.92
C GLU A 428 10.72 33.92 -14.78
N ASP A 429 9.68 33.50 -14.07
CA ASP A 429 8.35 34.12 -14.09
C ASP A 429 8.10 35.10 -12.93
N ILE A 430 8.85 35.00 -11.83
CA ILE A 430 8.62 35.77 -10.61
C ILE A 430 9.55 37.00 -10.55
N ASN A 431 8.95 38.14 -10.21
CA ASN A 431 9.65 39.41 -9.97
C ASN A 431 8.96 40.20 -8.86
N ASN A 432 9.47 41.38 -8.54
CA ASN A 432 9.00 42.25 -7.45
C ASN A 432 7.58 42.81 -7.62
N ASP A 433 6.97 42.66 -8.81
CA ASP A 433 5.58 43.06 -9.06
C ASP A 433 4.64 41.84 -9.01
N SER A 434 5.18 40.62 -8.90
CA SER A 434 4.40 39.39 -8.96
C SER A 434 3.54 39.20 -7.72
N VAL A 435 2.23 39.02 -7.93
CA VAL A 435 1.29 38.55 -6.91
C VAL A 435 0.94 37.09 -7.25
N VAL A 436 1.37 36.18 -6.41
CA VAL A 436 1.31 34.76 -6.64
C VAL A 436 0.13 34.14 -5.89
N LEU A 437 -0.61 33.26 -6.54
CA LEU A 437 -1.59 32.36 -5.90
C LEU A 437 -1.08 30.92 -6.04
N ASP A 438 -0.73 30.30 -4.92
CA ASP A 438 -0.40 28.87 -4.83
C ASP A 438 -1.64 28.09 -4.38
N LEU A 439 -2.10 27.17 -5.25
CA LEU A 439 -3.26 26.31 -4.99
C LEU A 439 -2.91 25.05 -4.19
N ASN A 440 -1.63 24.79 -3.96
CA ASN A 440 -1.14 23.62 -3.25
C ASN A 440 0.01 23.95 -2.30
N GLY A 441 -0.32 24.53 -1.16
CA GLY A 441 0.67 24.95 -0.16
C GLY A 441 1.63 23.86 0.29
N SER A 442 1.19 22.60 0.33
CA SER A 442 2.04 21.47 0.69
C SER A 442 3.19 21.21 -0.30
N SER A 443 3.20 21.88 -1.45
CA SER A 443 4.26 21.79 -2.46
C SER A 443 5.54 22.55 -2.11
N LEU A 444 5.47 23.53 -1.20
CA LEU A 444 6.50 24.51 -0.86
C LEU A 444 6.83 25.51 -1.99
N MET A 445 6.17 25.44 -3.15
CA MET A 445 6.48 26.28 -4.30
C MET A 445 6.05 27.73 -4.12
N GLY A 446 4.96 27.99 -3.38
CA GLY A 446 4.59 29.36 -2.97
C GLY A 446 5.64 29.99 -2.06
N LEU A 447 6.24 29.21 -1.14
CA LEU A 447 7.33 29.69 -0.29
C LEU A 447 8.58 30.00 -1.13
N ALA A 448 8.88 29.18 -2.12
CA ALA A 448 9.97 29.43 -3.07
C ALA A 448 9.73 30.71 -3.90
N ALA A 449 8.49 30.95 -4.34
CA ALA A 449 8.13 32.18 -5.05
C ALA A 449 8.36 33.45 -4.18
N SER A 450 8.06 33.35 -2.88
CA SER A 450 8.40 34.40 -1.91
C SER A 450 9.91 34.66 -1.86
N LYS A 451 10.73 33.61 -1.80
CA LYS A 451 12.22 33.73 -1.82
C LYS A 451 12.74 34.34 -3.12
N PHE A 452 12.11 34.11 -4.26
CA PHE A 452 12.46 34.76 -5.53
C PHE A 452 12.01 36.21 -5.63
N GLY A 453 11.41 36.76 -4.58
CA GLY A 453 11.08 38.18 -4.49
C GLY A 453 9.70 38.57 -5.01
N ALA A 454 8.75 37.66 -4.98
CA ALA A 454 7.35 38.00 -5.25
C ALA A 454 6.88 39.13 -4.31
N LYS A 455 6.09 40.09 -4.83
CA LYS A 455 5.50 41.16 -4.04
C LYS A 455 4.59 40.62 -2.93
N LYS A 456 3.79 39.59 -3.25
CA LYS A 456 2.86 38.98 -2.35
C LYS A 456 2.58 37.54 -2.78
N VAL A 457 2.41 36.64 -1.83
CA VAL A 457 2.07 35.24 -2.08
C VAL A 457 0.84 34.87 -1.27
N TYR A 458 -0.22 34.48 -1.95
CA TYR A 458 -1.38 33.82 -1.36
C TYR A 458 -1.20 32.31 -1.45
N ILE A 459 -1.38 31.61 -0.33
CA ILE A 459 -1.33 30.16 -0.28
C ILE A 459 -2.70 29.66 0.16
N LEU A 460 -3.36 28.88 -0.71
CA LEU A 460 -4.62 28.24 -0.41
C LEU A 460 -4.39 27.00 0.45
N GLU A 461 -4.73 27.08 1.74
CA GLU A 461 -4.64 25.96 2.67
C GLU A 461 -5.76 26.03 3.71
N SER A 462 -6.55 24.99 3.80
CA SER A 462 -7.70 24.88 4.72
C SER A 462 -7.50 23.85 5.84
N LEU A 463 -6.47 22.99 5.74
CA LEU A 463 -6.19 21.97 6.73
C LEU A 463 -5.23 22.52 7.79
N ASN A 464 -5.68 22.60 9.03
CA ASN A 464 -4.90 23.15 10.14
C ASN A 464 -3.52 22.52 10.33
N MET A 465 -3.38 21.22 10.05
CA MET A 465 -2.11 20.51 10.20
C MET A 465 -1.10 20.97 9.14
N ASN A 466 -1.51 21.06 7.87
CA ASN A 466 -0.69 21.59 6.80
C ASN A 466 -0.33 23.06 7.04
N LEU A 467 -1.30 23.84 7.51
CA LEU A 467 -1.08 25.25 7.86
C LEU A 467 0.02 25.39 8.92
N GLY A 468 0.01 24.56 9.97
CA GLY A 468 1.06 24.56 11.00
C GLY A 468 2.45 24.26 10.44
N ILE A 469 2.55 23.27 9.52
CA ILE A 469 3.81 22.93 8.82
C ILE A 469 4.32 24.14 8.02
N LEU A 470 3.45 24.77 7.25
CA LEU A 470 3.81 25.92 6.41
C LEU A 470 4.22 27.16 7.24
N GLN A 471 3.55 27.41 8.37
CA GLN A 471 3.91 28.48 9.30
C GLN A 471 5.31 28.29 9.89
N ASP A 472 5.70 27.04 10.20
CA ASP A 472 7.06 26.75 10.66
C ASP A 472 8.10 27.05 9.59
N TYR A 473 7.83 26.71 8.32
CA TYR A 473 8.70 27.07 7.20
C TYR A 473 8.79 28.58 7.02
N VAL A 474 7.67 29.30 7.10
CA VAL A 474 7.63 30.78 7.04
C VAL A 474 8.52 31.40 8.11
N ALA A 475 8.36 30.95 9.36
CA ALA A 475 9.14 31.44 10.49
C ALA A 475 10.64 31.11 10.34
N THR A 476 10.99 29.87 9.96
CA THR A 476 12.38 29.43 9.79
C THR A 476 13.11 30.22 8.70
N ASN A 477 12.39 30.61 7.65
CA ASN A 477 12.97 31.27 6.48
C ASN A 477 12.76 32.80 6.44
N ASN A 478 12.15 33.38 7.49
CA ASN A 478 11.86 34.81 7.62
C ASN A 478 11.08 35.36 6.41
N LEU A 479 9.97 34.71 6.02
CA LEU A 479 9.15 35.13 4.89
C LEU A 479 8.03 36.04 5.38
N GLU A 480 7.99 37.30 4.93
CA GLU A 480 7.05 38.31 5.41
C GLU A 480 5.90 38.63 4.47
N ASN A 481 5.99 38.20 3.19
CA ASN A 481 5.04 38.51 2.12
C ASN A 481 4.02 37.39 1.83
N ILE A 482 3.82 36.45 2.76
CA ILE A 482 2.92 35.30 2.63
C ILE A 482 1.63 35.56 3.38
N GLN A 483 0.51 35.23 2.72
CA GLN A 483 -0.81 35.22 3.32
C GLN A 483 -1.48 33.87 3.07
N PHE A 484 -1.82 33.14 4.13
CA PHE A 484 -2.62 31.92 4.05
C PHE A 484 -4.11 32.28 3.92
N ILE A 485 -4.77 31.65 2.98
CA ILE A 485 -6.21 31.84 2.73
C ILE A 485 -6.95 30.52 2.75
N PRO A 486 -8.14 30.42 3.40
CA PRO A 486 -8.94 29.20 3.41
C PRO A 486 -9.73 29.00 2.11
N GLU A 487 -10.03 30.11 1.40
CA GLU A 487 -10.77 30.14 0.14
C GLU A 487 -10.32 31.28 -0.77
N ILE A 488 -10.62 31.18 -2.04
CA ILE A 488 -10.30 32.19 -3.05
C ILE A 488 -11.44 33.19 -3.16
N THR A 489 -11.19 34.45 -2.77
CA THR A 489 -12.16 35.55 -2.91
C THR A 489 -11.97 36.31 -4.22
N ASP A 490 -12.97 37.11 -4.61
CA ASP A 490 -12.88 37.99 -5.79
C ASP A 490 -11.77 39.02 -5.67
N GLU A 491 -11.48 39.48 -4.46
CA GLU A 491 -10.38 40.44 -4.20
C GLU A 491 -9.03 39.76 -4.50
N VAL A 492 -8.81 38.56 -3.95
CA VAL A 492 -7.57 37.79 -4.17
C VAL A 492 -7.36 37.53 -5.65
N ILE A 493 -8.37 36.97 -6.34
CA ILE A 493 -8.21 36.54 -7.73
C ILE A 493 -7.95 37.73 -8.68
N SER A 494 -8.48 38.92 -8.38
CA SER A 494 -8.27 40.13 -9.19
C SER A 494 -6.85 40.70 -9.13
N GLU A 495 -6.10 40.40 -8.05
CA GLU A 495 -4.71 40.85 -7.85
C GLU A 495 -3.68 39.90 -8.47
N VAL A 496 -4.08 38.62 -8.73
CA VAL A 496 -3.14 37.54 -9.10
C VAL A 496 -2.53 37.80 -10.47
N THR A 497 -1.19 37.78 -10.52
CA THR A 497 -0.41 37.87 -11.76
C THR A 497 0.22 36.51 -12.15
N ASN A 498 0.41 35.61 -11.18
CA ASN A 498 1.02 34.30 -11.38
C ASN A 498 0.25 33.25 -10.58
N MET A 499 -0.06 32.14 -11.19
CA MET A 499 -0.73 31.02 -10.53
C MET A 499 0.16 29.78 -10.54
N ILE A 500 0.26 29.14 -9.40
CA ILE A 500 1.03 27.92 -9.21
C ILE A 500 0.12 26.83 -8.66
N ALA A 501 0.24 25.62 -9.20
CA ALA A 501 -0.36 24.43 -8.60
C ALA A 501 0.57 23.24 -8.88
N ASP A 502 1.31 22.85 -7.88
CA ASP A 502 2.03 21.58 -7.99
C ASP A 502 1.04 20.44 -8.22
N PRO A 503 1.27 19.60 -9.24
CA PRO A 503 0.32 18.57 -9.60
C PRO A 503 0.19 17.41 -8.61
N ASN A 504 0.92 17.41 -7.50
CA ASN A 504 0.79 16.37 -6.47
C ASN A 504 0.21 16.95 -5.18
N PHE A 505 -1.10 17.17 -5.15
CA PHE A 505 -1.79 17.52 -3.92
C PHE A 505 -1.68 16.39 -2.89
N ALA A 506 -1.51 16.72 -1.61
CA ALA A 506 -1.37 15.75 -0.53
C ALA A 506 -2.54 14.75 -0.47
N SER A 507 -3.72 15.16 -0.92
CA SER A 507 -4.92 14.33 -0.98
C SER A 507 -5.11 13.56 -2.30
N ALA A 508 -4.24 13.76 -3.31
CA ALA A 508 -4.35 13.09 -4.59
C ALA A 508 -3.79 11.66 -4.50
N ILE A 509 -4.55 10.71 -4.99
CA ILE A 509 -4.19 9.30 -5.08
C ILE A 509 -3.94 8.91 -6.53
N LEU A 510 -4.86 9.26 -7.41
CA LEU A 510 -4.77 9.00 -8.85
C LEU A 510 -4.12 10.18 -9.59
N PRO A 511 -3.42 9.95 -10.70
CA PRO A 511 -2.66 10.98 -11.41
C PRO A 511 -3.46 12.21 -11.86
N TRP A 512 -4.76 12.06 -12.09
CA TRP A 512 -5.65 13.13 -12.56
C TRP A 512 -6.40 13.87 -11.44
N GLU A 513 -6.29 13.46 -10.19
CA GLU A 513 -6.94 14.13 -9.04
C GLU A 513 -6.38 15.52 -8.75
N ASN A 514 -5.38 15.93 -9.52
CA ASN A 514 -4.77 17.25 -9.45
C ASN A 514 -5.36 18.26 -10.46
N LEU A 515 -6.40 17.88 -11.20
CA LEU A 515 -7.04 18.77 -12.18
C LEU A 515 -7.87 19.92 -11.56
N LYS A 516 -7.93 20.02 -10.23
CA LYS A 516 -8.56 21.14 -9.50
C LYS A 516 -8.08 22.51 -10.02
N MET A 517 -6.81 22.63 -10.40
CA MET A 517 -6.27 23.86 -10.99
C MET A 517 -7.05 24.28 -12.25
N ALA A 518 -7.34 23.33 -13.16
CA ALA A 518 -8.08 23.60 -14.37
C ALA A 518 -9.49 24.13 -14.05
N TYR A 519 -10.14 23.57 -13.05
CA TYR A 519 -11.46 24.00 -12.58
C TYR A 519 -11.41 25.43 -12.00
N VAL A 520 -10.47 25.71 -11.09
CA VAL A 520 -10.30 27.02 -10.48
C VAL A 520 -10.03 28.09 -11.55
N LEU A 521 -9.14 27.80 -12.49
CA LEU A 521 -8.86 28.68 -13.63
C LEU A 521 -10.11 28.93 -14.48
N PHE A 522 -10.86 27.88 -14.79
CA PHE A 522 -12.06 27.98 -15.60
C PHE A 522 -13.16 28.82 -14.92
N GLN A 523 -13.41 28.59 -13.63
CA GLN A 523 -14.40 29.33 -12.85
C GLN A 523 -14.07 30.84 -12.71
N ASN A 524 -12.78 31.16 -12.74
CA ASN A 524 -12.29 32.55 -12.55
C ASN A 524 -11.71 33.19 -13.81
N ASN A 525 -11.87 32.59 -14.99
CA ASN A 525 -11.24 33.04 -16.23
C ASN A 525 -11.54 34.50 -16.60
N THR A 526 -12.75 34.99 -16.28
CA THR A 526 -13.15 36.39 -16.52
C THR A 526 -12.54 37.39 -15.52
N LYS A 527 -11.99 36.91 -14.42
CA LYS A 527 -11.37 37.71 -13.34
C LYS A 527 -9.86 37.66 -13.35
N LEU A 528 -9.27 36.69 -14.05
CA LEU A 528 -7.81 36.48 -14.16
C LEU A 528 -7.17 37.33 -15.28
N TYR A 529 -7.68 38.51 -15.52
CA TYR A 529 -7.16 39.37 -16.60
C TYR A 529 -5.74 39.87 -16.39
N ASN A 530 -5.22 39.86 -15.16
CA ASN A 530 -3.85 40.21 -14.82
C ASN A 530 -2.89 38.99 -14.80
N CYS A 531 -3.37 37.77 -14.92
CA CYS A 531 -2.57 36.56 -14.82
C CYS A 531 -1.69 36.40 -16.07
N LYS A 532 -0.36 36.50 -15.87
CA LYS A 532 0.65 36.42 -16.93
C LYS A 532 1.30 35.03 -17.03
N SER A 533 1.31 34.28 -15.94
CA SER A 533 1.94 32.97 -15.87
C SER A 533 1.08 31.98 -15.08
N ILE A 534 1.00 30.78 -15.61
CA ILE A 534 0.28 29.63 -15.02
C ILE A 534 1.21 28.43 -15.05
N ILE A 535 1.53 27.89 -13.88
CA ILE A 535 2.41 26.75 -13.70
C ILE A 535 1.64 25.63 -12.99
N PRO A 536 1.49 24.44 -13.59
CA PRO A 536 1.93 23.97 -14.91
C PRO A 536 1.17 24.63 -16.07
N GLU A 537 1.74 24.56 -17.30
CA GLU A 537 1.12 25.13 -18.51
C GLU A 537 0.02 24.23 -19.09
N CYS A 538 0.19 22.91 -18.98
CA CYS A 538 -0.80 21.93 -19.41
C CYS A 538 -0.67 20.60 -18.65
N CYS A 539 -1.74 19.80 -18.73
CA CYS A 539 -1.80 18.44 -18.27
C CYS A 539 -2.20 17.51 -19.42
N GLU A 540 -1.53 16.38 -19.52
CA GLU A 540 -1.87 15.30 -20.44
C GLU A 540 -2.06 14.01 -19.64
N ILE A 541 -3.11 13.25 -19.99
CA ILE A 541 -3.34 11.89 -19.45
C ILE A 541 -2.96 10.88 -20.53
N TRP A 542 -2.16 9.91 -20.14
CA TRP A 542 -1.62 8.88 -21.02
C TRP A 542 -2.03 7.50 -20.51
N ALA A 543 -2.12 6.53 -21.42
CA ALA A 543 -2.32 5.12 -21.08
C ALA A 543 -1.55 4.20 -22.04
N MET A 544 -1.31 2.99 -21.56
CA MET A 544 -0.63 1.96 -22.32
C MET A 544 -1.09 0.57 -21.85
N PRO A 545 -1.32 -0.41 -22.76
CA PRO A 545 -1.53 -1.80 -22.38
C PRO A 545 -0.25 -2.40 -21.84
N VAL A 546 -0.36 -3.20 -20.79
CA VAL A 546 0.79 -3.82 -20.09
C VAL A 546 0.53 -5.29 -19.77
N GLU A 547 1.63 -6.02 -19.59
CA GLU A 547 1.67 -7.32 -18.95
C GLU A 547 2.32 -7.15 -17.58
N PHE A 548 1.53 -7.15 -16.51
CA PHE A 548 2.03 -7.26 -15.15
C PHE A 548 2.55 -8.67 -14.92
N GLN A 549 3.74 -8.78 -14.36
CA GLN A 549 4.32 -10.07 -14.00
C GLN A 549 3.46 -10.77 -12.94
N ASP A 550 3.12 -10.07 -11.87
CA ASP A 550 2.44 -10.65 -10.71
C ASP A 550 1.24 -9.82 -10.21
N LEU A 551 1.26 -8.49 -10.34
CA LEU A 551 0.23 -7.60 -9.78
C LEU A 551 -1.21 -8.01 -10.14
N HIS A 552 -1.43 -8.59 -11.33
CA HIS A 552 -2.75 -9.04 -11.76
C HIS A 552 -3.38 -10.08 -10.80
N LYS A 553 -2.55 -10.83 -10.04
CA LYS A 553 -2.99 -11.88 -9.10
C LYS A 553 -3.86 -11.34 -7.95
N ILE A 554 -3.74 -10.06 -7.62
CA ILE A 554 -4.56 -9.45 -6.55
C ILE A 554 -6.05 -9.39 -6.88
N ALA A 555 -6.44 -9.45 -8.17
CA ALA A 555 -7.81 -9.26 -8.62
C ALA A 555 -8.29 -10.26 -9.67
N THR A 556 -7.48 -11.24 -10.07
CA THR A 556 -7.88 -12.23 -11.09
C THR A 556 -8.46 -13.50 -10.47
N PRO A 557 -9.44 -14.14 -11.14
CA PRO A 557 -10.00 -15.42 -10.71
C PRO A 557 -8.94 -16.52 -10.65
N LEU A 558 -9.11 -17.43 -9.70
CA LEU A 558 -8.25 -18.62 -9.54
C LEU A 558 -8.75 -19.83 -10.32
N GLY A 559 -10.07 -20.05 -10.36
CA GLY A 559 -10.69 -21.27 -10.85
C GLY A 559 -10.39 -22.47 -9.93
N ASN A 560 -9.13 -22.84 -9.84
CA ASN A 560 -8.65 -23.99 -9.08
C ASN A 560 -7.39 -23.67 -8.29
N CYS A 561 -7.35 -24.04 -7.02
CA CYS A 561 -6.20 -23.86 -6.13
C CYS A 561 -5.75 -25.26 -5.64
N GLY A 562 -4.66 -25.80 -6.20
CA GLY A 562 -4.14 -27.11 -5.80
C GLY A 562 -5.15 -28.26 -5.92
N GLY A 563 -5.99 -28.27 -6.95
CA GLY A 563 -7.05 -29.24 -7.14
C GLY A 563 -8.34 -28.93 -6.37
N ILE A 564 -8.42 -27.80 -5.66
CA ILE A 564 -9.61 -27.34 -4.93
C ILE A 564 -10.35 -26.31 -5.80
N ASN A 565 -11.64 -26.55 -6.03
CA ASN A 565 -12.48 -25.65 -6.82
C ASN A 565 -12.81 -24.38 -6.02
N MET A 566 -12.40 -23.21 -6.53
CA MET A 566 -12.58 -21.89 -5.91
C MET A 566 -13.59 -21.01 -6.66
N SER A 567 -14.37 -21.57 -7.60
CA SER A 567 -15.28 -20.78 -8.44
C SER A 567 -16.33 -19.97 -7.66
N VAL A 568 -16.67 -20.36 -6.44
CA VAL A 568 -17.58 -19.59 -5.57
C VAL A 568 -16.89 -18.32 -5.09
N PHE A 569 -15.60 -18.40 -4.72
CA PHE A 569 -14.81 -17.23 -4.35
C PHE A 569 -14.60 -16.31 -5.54
N ASP A 570 -14.30 -16.86 -6.72
CA ASP A 570 -14.15 -16.06 -7.95
C ASP A 570 -15.43 -15.27 -8.27
N GLY A 571 -16.60 -15.88 -8.08
CA GLY A 571 -17.89 -15.22 -8.22
C GLY A 571 -18.10 -14.11 -7.19
N LEU A 572 -17.71 -14.34 -5.94
CA LEU A 572 -17.78 -13.35 -4.86
C LEU A 572 -16.84 -12.18 -5.12
N LEU A 573 -15.59 -12.44 -5.52
CA LEU A 573 -14.59 -11.43 -5.87
C LEU A 573 -15.06 -10.56 -7.05
N ALA A 574 -15.55 -11.18 -8.12
CA ALA A 574 -16.04 -10.48 -9.31
C ALA A 574 -17.24 -9.57 -8.98
N ASN A 575 -18.19 -10.06 -8.15
CA ASN A 575 -19.33 -9.26 -7.71
C ASN A 575 -18.87 -8.09 -6.82
N SER A 576 -17.99 -8.35 -5.86
CA SER A 576 -17.48 -7.33 -4.95
C SER A 576 -16.69 -6.24 -5.68
N SER A 577 -15.86 -6.61 -6.66
CA SER A 577 -15.14 -5.65 -7.50
C SER A 577 -16.03 -4.79 -8.37
N THR A 578 -17.28 -5.22 -8.63
CA THR A 578 -18.28 -4.42 -9.40
C THR A 578 -18.99 -3.40 -8.52
N ILE A 579 -19.15 -3.72 -7.23
CA ILE A 579 -19.87 -2.89 -6.24
C ILE A 579 -18.89 -1.94 -5.53
N SER A 580 -17.63 -2.37 -5.39
CA SER A 580 -16.58 -1.55 -4.78
C SER A 580 -16.23 -0.33 -5.63
N ASP A 581 -15.36 0.54 -5.12
CA ASP A 581 -14.89 1.73 -5.82
C ASP A 581 -14.28 1.42 -7.19
N ALA A 582 -13.95 2.49 -7.93
CA ALA A 582 -13.57 2.45 -9.34
C ALA A 582 -12.63 1.30 -9.73
N GLU A 583 -12.84 0.75 -10.94
CA GLU A 583 -12.00 -0.29 -11.56
C GLU A 583 -10.54 0.13 -11.79
N ILE A 584 -10.24 1.42 -11.66
CA ILE A 584 -8.90 1.97 -11.82
C ILE A 584 -8.38 2.37 -10.45
N GLU A 585 -7.27 1.77 -10.04
CA GLU A 585 -6.66 1.96 -8.74
C GLU A 585 -5.24 2.53 -8.82
N ALA A 586 -4.80 3.23 -7.78
CA ALA A 586 -3.46 3.77 -7.70
C ALA A 586 -2.47 2.71 -7.18
N GLN A 587 -1.43 2.41 -7.97
CA GLN A 587 -0.37 1.47 -7.62
C GLN A 587 1.02 2.09 -7.81
N PRO A 588 1.98 1.81 -6.91
CA PRO A 588 3.37 2.22 -7.07
C PRO A 588 4.09 1.25 -8.04
N LEU A 589 3.92 1.46 -9.35
CA LEU A 589 4.36 0.50 -10.37
C LEU A 589 5.87 0.23 -10.40
N TRP A 590 6.69 1.04 -9.74
CA TRP A 590 8.11 0.73 -9.58
C TRP A 590 8.35 -0.56 -8.77
N GLU A 591 7.40 -0.93 -7.90
CA GLU A 591 7.40 -2.18 -7.11
C GLU A 591 6.79 -3.37 -7.86
N TYR A 592 6.03 -3.11 -8.92
CA TYR A 592 5.25 -4.13 -9.64
C TYR A 592 5.71 -4.25 -11.08
N PRO A 593 6.67 -5.14 -11.36
CA PRO A 593 7.22 -5.31 -12.69
C PRO A 593 6.18 -5.53 -13.76
N CYS A 594 6.30 -4.78 -14.86
CA CYS A 594 5.47 -5.00 -16.05
C CYS A 594 6.25 -4.75 -17.33
N LYS A 595 5.80 -5.37 -18.43
CA LYS A 595 6.27 -5.13 -19.78
C LYS A 595 5.25 -4.31 -20.56
N SER A 596 5.70 -3.35 -21.38
CA SER A 596 4.82 -2.67 -22.32
C SER A 596 4.31 -3.66 -23.36
N ARG A 597 3.02 -3.59 -23.69
CA ARG A 597 2.39 -4.39 -24.76
C ARG A 597 1.81 -3.55 -25.89
N GLY A 598 2.09 -2.26 -25.90
CA GLY A 598 1.74 -1.31 -26.95
C GLY A 598 2.37 0.04 -26.69
N GLU A 599 2.38 0.90 -27.68
CA GLU A 599 2.86 2.27 -27.53
C GLU A 599 1.94 3.07 -26.60
N PRO A 600 2.51 4.02 -25.81
CA PRO A 600 1.72 4.96 -25.04
C PRO A 600 0.81 5.81 -25.92
N VAL A 601 -0.44 5.99 -25.49
CA VAL A 601 -1.43 6.83 -26.17
C VAL A 601 -1.87 7.94 -25.26
N ARG A 602 -1.91 9.18 -25.79
CA ARG A 602 -2.44 10.33 -25.08
C ARG A 602 -3.97 10.33 -25.13
N LEU A 603 -4.60 10.18 -23.98
CA LEU A 603 -6.05 10.09 -23.83
C LEU A 603 -6.72 11.47 -23.72
N LEU A 604 -6.03 12.46 -23.16
CA LEU A 604 -6.56 13.79 -22.91
C LEU A 604 -5.43 14.81 -22.87
N SER A 605 -5.71 16.05 -23.28
CA SER A 605 -4.79 17.19 -23.13
C SER A 605 -5.57 18.45 -22.77
N ILE A 606 -5.19 19.08 -21.64
CA ILE A 606 -5.80 20.30 -21.11
C ILE A 606 -4.72 21.37 -21.06
N VAL A 607 -4.86 22.40 -21.90
CA VAL A 607 -3.98 23.57 -21.93
C VAL A 607 -4.57 24.65 -21.04
N PHE A 608 -3.90 25.01 -19.96
CA PHE A 608 -4.46 25.88 -18.93
C PHE A 608 -4.58 27.35 -19.36
N THR A 609 -3.80 27.78 -20.33
CA THR A 609 -3.90 29.14 -20.91
C THR A 609 -5.08 29.27 -21.92
N ARG A 610 -5.72 28.16 -22.30
CA ARG A 610 -6.83 28.14 -23.29
C ARG A 610 -7.89 27.12 -22.90
N LEU A 611 -8.47 27.31 -21.73
CA LEU A 611 -9.45 26.37 -21.20
C LEU A 611 -10.75 26.39 -22.01
N LYS A 612 -11.29 25.17 -22.22
CA LYS A 612 -12.63 24.94 -22.80
C LYS A 612 -13.57 24.48 -21.69
N PRO A 613 -14.89 24.67 -21.85
CA PRO A 613 -15.87 24.17 -20.89
C PRO A 613 -15.79 22.65 -20.67
N ALA A 614 -15.50 21.91 -21.73
CA ALA A 614 -15.36 20.46 -21.68
C ALA A 614 -14.30 19.97 -22.68
N TYR A 615 -13.71 18.83 -22.31
CA TYR A 615 -12.76 18.07 -23.11
C TYR A 615 -13.28 16.63 -23.21
N ALA A 616 -13.22 16.05 -24.38
CA ALA A 616 -13.49 14.64 -24.58
C ALA A 616 -12.62 14.10 -25.72
N MET A 617 -12.09 12.91 -25.49
CA MET A 617 -11.40 12.11 -26.51
C MET A 617 -11.82 10.66 -26.38
N ASP A 618 -12.07 10.05 -27.49
CA ASP A 618 -12.27 8.61 -27.61
C ASP A 618 -11.55 8.08 -28.84
N GLY A 619 -11.20 6.81 -28.81
CA GLY A 619 -10.53 6.20 -29.93
C GLY A 619 -10.35 4.70 -29.77
N VAL A 620 -9.96 4.08 -30.88
CA VAL A 620 -9.57 2.68 -30.96
C VAL A 620 -8.16 2.62 -31.49
N VAL A 621 -7.29 1.92 -30.78
CA VAL A 621 -5.89 1.72 -31.16
C VAL A 621 -5.69 0.27 -31.56
N GLU A 622 -5.16 0.06 -32.74
CA GLU A 622 -4.75 -1.26 -33.20
C GLU A 622 -3.28 -1.47 -32.88
N VAL A 623 -2.97 -2.55 -32.17
CA VAL A 623 -1.60 -2.94 -31.85
C VAL A 623 -1.25 -4.14 -32.70
N VAL A 624 -0.30 -3.92 -33.61
CA VAL A 624 0.21 -4.97 -34.52
C VAL A 624 1.11 -5.89 -33.74
N LYS A 625 0.98 -7.19 -34.00
CA LYS A 625 1.81 -8.25 -33.39
C LYS A 625 3.30 -7.89 -33.51
N PRO A 626 4.07 -7.87 -32.42
CA PRO A 626 5.52 -7.80 -32.47
C PRO A 626 6.11 -9.11 -33.06
N GLU A 627 7.22 -9.01 -33.74
CA GLU A 627 7.97 -10.16 -34.27
C GLU A 627 8.70 -10.92 -33.15
N ALA A 628 7.97 -11.55 -32.24
CA ALA A 628 8.57 -12.29 -31.12
C ALA A 628 8.01 -13.72 -31.04
N GLU A 629 8.88 -14.67 -30.69
CA GLU A 629 8.54 -16.10 -30.58
C GLU A 629 7.89 -16.46 -29.25
N GLU A 630 7.96 -15.60 -28.22
CA GLU A 630 7.42 -15.89 -26.87
C GLU A 630 5.92 -15.59 -26.78
N LYS A 631 5.23 -16.40 -26.00
CA LYS A 631 3.83 -16.17 -25.62
C LYS A 631 3.74 -14.87 -24.82
N GLN A 632 3.06 -13.89 -25.36
CA GLN A 632 2.87 -12.58 -24.78
C GLN A 632 1.44 -12.43 -24.29
N GLN A 633 1.24 -11.71 -23.18
CA GLN A 633 -0.08 -11.49 -22.60
C GLN A 633 -0.33 -10.01 -22.33
N ILE A 634 -1.60 -9.63 -22.34
CA ILE A 634 -2.09 -8.37 -21.78
C ILE A 634 -3.00 -8.75 -20.63
N ASN A 635 -2.71 -8.21 -19.44
CA ASN A 635 -3.52 -8.42 -18.24
C ASN A 635 -3.86 -7.12 -17.52
N GLY A 636 -3.50 -5.97 -18.08
CA GLY A 636 -3.86 -4.67 -17.54
C GLY A 636 -3.51 -3.48 -18.42
N PHE A 637 -3.85 -2.31 -17.90
CA PHE A 637 -3.47 -1.01 -18.43
C PHE A 637 -2.82 -0.18 -17.33
N ALA A 638 -1.79 0.57 -17.69
CA ALA A 638 -1.18 1.58 -16.83
C ALA A 638 -1.50 2.97 -17.38
N LEU A 639 -1.91 3.90 -16.50
CA LEU A 639 -2.24 5.27 -16.84
C LEU A 639 -1.47 6.23 -15.95
N TRP A 640 -1.08 7.40 -16.50
CA TRP A 640 -0.34 8.42 -15.78
C TRP A 640 -0.62 9.81 -16.32
N ALA A 641 -0.14 10.82 -15.58
CA ALA A 641 -0.20 12.22 -16.01
C ALA A 641 1.18 12.74 -16.42
N VAL A 642 1.20 13.63 -17.40
CA VAL A 642 2.37 14.41 -17.79
C VAL A 642 2.02 15.89 -17.69
N TRP A 643 2.82 16.62 -16.93
CA TRP A 643 2.65 18.04 -16.68
C TRP A 643 3.77 18.83 -17.34
N LYS A 644 3.44 19.99 -17.91
CA LYS A 644 4.43 20.86 -18.52
C LYS A 644 4.77 22.01 -17.58
N ILE A 645 6.02 22.00 -17.09
CA ILE A 645 6.56 22.95 -16.09
C ILE A 645 7.96 23.33 -16.54
N GLY A 646 8.12 24.31 -17.46
CA GLY A 646 9.43 24.61 -18.07
C GLY A 646 10.09 23.41 -18.77
N GLY A 647 9.39 22.29 -18.88
CA GLY A 647 9.76 20.97 -19.37
C GLY A 647 8.68 19.98 -18.98
N GLN A 648 8.85 18.68 -19.31
CA GLN A 648 7.87 17.65 -18.94
C GLN A 648 8.18 17.06 -17.56
N GLN A 649 7.18 17.06 -16.67
CA GLN A 649 7.16 16.34 -15.41
C GLN A 649 6.15 15.18 -15.56
N SER A 650 6.62 13.95 -15.46
CA SER A 650 5.81 12.75 -15.61
C SER A 650 5.63 12.05 -14.26
N SER A 651 4.44 11.58 -13.98
CA SER A 651 4.15 10.61 -12.93
C SER A 651 4.18 9.16 -13.44
N GLY A 652 4.67 8.94 -14.64
CA GLY A 652 4.69 7.66 -15.34
C GLY A 652 6.09 7.08 -15.53
N PRO A 653 6.37 6.54 -16.73
CA PRO A 653 7.68 5.98 -17.04
C PRO A 653 8.81 7.00 -16.91
N ILE A 654 9.95 6.56 -16.38
CA ILE A 654 11.18 7.38 -16.28
C ILE A 654 11.77 7.60 -17.68
N ASN A 655 11.79 6.55 -18.48
CA ASN A 655 12.26 6.54 -19.86
C ASN A 655 11.10 6.22 -20.81
N PRO A 656 11.15 6.65 -22.09
CA PRO A 656 10.15 6.25 -23.08
C PRO A 656 10.01 4.72 -23.12
N PRO A 657 8.80 4.16 -22.94
CA PRO A 657 8.60 2.72 -22.99
C PRO A 657 8.90 2.14 -24.35
N VAL A 658 9.49 0.95 -24.38
CA VAL A 658 9.72 0.16 -25.59
C VAL A 658 8.81 -1.07 -25.54
N VAL A 659 8.04 -1.30 -26.60
CA VAL A 659 7.11 -2.43 -26.67
C VAL A 659 7.85 -3.76 -26.50
N GLY A 660 7.32 -4.63 -25.63
CA GLY A 660 7.94 -5.91 -25.26
C GLY A 660 8.97 -5.82 -24.12
N GLN A 661 9.44 -4.64 -23.78
CA GLN A 661 10.43 -4.45 -22.72
C GLN A 661 9.77 -4.05 -21.39
N ARG A 662 10.52 -4.26 -20.29
CA ARG A 662 10.14 -3.83 -18.94
C ARG A 662 10.12 -2.31 -18.88
N VAL A 663 9.14 -1.78 -18.16
CA VAL A 663 8.97 -0.35 -17.94
C VAL A 663 9.54 0.03 -16.59
N GLU A 664 10.33 1.10 -16.56
CA GLU A 664 10.82 1.73 -15.32
C GLU A 664 9.90 2.89 -14.95
N TRP A 665 9.32 2.84 -13.75
CA TRP A 665 8.33 3.79 -13.28
C TRP A 665 8.91 4.79 -12.28
N ASP A 666 8.32 5.99 -12.24
CA ASP A 666 8.64 7.00 -11.25
C ASP A 666 8.28 6.49 -9.83
N PRO A 667 9.24 6.46 -8.87
CA PRO A 667 8.99 5.98 -7.52
C PRO A 667 8.33 7.02 -6.60
N HIS A 668 8.31 8.30 -7.00
CA HIS A 668 7.80 9.40 -6.20
C HIS A 668 6.30 9.65 -6.36
N THR A 669 5.66 8.94 -7.30
CA THR A 669 4.23 9.05 -7.58
C THR A 669 3.62 7.66 -7.78
N ARG A 670 2.29 7.57 -7.67
CA ARG A 670 1.55 6.37 -8.01
C ARG A 670 0.96 6.51 -9.41
N GLN A 671 0.94 5.40 -10.12
CA GLN A 671 0.29 5.30 -11.42
C GLN A 671 -1.12 4.73 -11.24
N ALA A 672 -2.00 5.02 -12.17
CA ALA A 672 -3.32 4.41 -12.21
C ALA A 672 -3.25 3.07 -12.96
N VAL A 673 -3.90 2.07 -12.42
CA VAL A 673 -3.88 0.70 -12.96
C VAL A 673 -5.29 0.18 -13.13
N LYS A 674 -5.60 -0.35 -14.31
CA LYS A 674 -6.77 -1.18 -14.55
C LYS A 674 -6.32 -2.62 -14.79
N ILE A 675 -6.63 -3.52 -13.87
CA ILE A 675 -6.37 -4.94 -14.00
C ILE A 675 -7.51 -5.57 -14.82
N LEU A 676 -7.15 -6.39 -15.81
CA LEU A 676 -8.13 -7.11 -16.61
C LEU A 676 -8.57 -8.40 -15.89
N LYS A 677 -9.85 -8.73 -15.97
CA LYS A 677 -10.42 -9.93 -15.33
C LYS A 677 -9.82 -11.27 -15.81
N LYS A 678 -9.17 -11.25 -16.97
CA LYS A 678 -8.39 -12.39 -17.52
C LYS A 678 -7.25 -11.85 -18.37
N SER A 679 -6.22 -12.67 -18.54
CA SER A 679 -5.14 -12.38 -19.48
C SER A 679 -5.60 -12.68 -20.92
N TYR A 680 -5.16 -11.86 -21.85
CA TYR A 680 -5.42 -11.99 -23.28
C TYR A 680 -4.13 -12.24 -24.02
N ASP A 681 -4.20 -12.99 -25.13
CA ASP A 681 -3.05 -13.26 -25.98
C ASP A 681 -2.65 -11.99 -26.74
N ALA A 682 -1.44 -11.50 -26.48
CA ALA A 682 -0.84 -10.34 -27.16
C ALA A 682 0.07 -10.77 -28.34
N SER A 683 0.22 -12.07 -28.61
CA SER A 683 0.97 -12.58 -29.75
C SER A 683 0.20 -12.48 -31.08
N VAL A 684 -1.02 -11.95 -31.03
CA VAL A 684 -1.87 -11.65 -32.19
C VAL A 684 -2.15 -10.14 -32.25
N THR A 685 -2.52 -9.65 -33.43
CA THR A 685 -3.00 -8.26 -33.55
C THR A 685 -4.26 -8.08 -32.72
N TYR A 686 -4.32 -7.05 -31.92
CA TYR A 686 -5.47 -6.73 -31.07
C TYR A 686 -5.80 -5.25 -31.12
N LYS A 687 -7.02 -4.91 -30.64
CA LYS A 687 -7.49 -3.53 -30.54
C LYS A 687 -7.87 -3.22 -29.11
N TRP A 688 -7.62 -2.00 -28.68
CA TRP A 688 -8.14 -1.48 -27.43
C TRP A 688 -8.78 -0.11 -27.63
N ARG A 689 -9.79 0.16 -26.83
CA ARG A 689 -10.56 1.41 -26.84
C ARG A 689 -10.23 2.23 -25.62
N TYR A 690 -10.23 3.53 -25.80
CA TYR A 690 -10.20 4.47 -24.69
C TYR A 690 -11.31 5.52 -24.82
N GLN A 691 -11.75 6.03 -23.67
CA GLN A 691 -12.63 7.19 -23.53
C GLN A 691 -12.11 8.02 -22.36
N ALA A 692 -11.93 9.33 -22.55
CA ALA A 692 -11.55 10.25 -21.51
C ALA A 692 -12.32 11.55 -21.65
N ALA A 693 -12.88 12.07 -20.57
CA ALA A 693 -13.62 13.31 -20.56
C ALA A 693 -13.35 14.12 -19.29
N CYS A 694 -13.28 15.44 -19.44
CA CYS A 694 -13.20 16.40 -18.35
C CYS A 694 -14.21 17.54 -18.62
N ASP A 695 -15.22 17.67 -17.78
CA ASP A 695 -16.24 18.72 -17.84
C ASP A 695 -15.96 19.71 -16.71
N LEU A 696 -15.40 20.89 -17.06
CA LEU A 696 -15.05 21.92 -16.10
C LEU A 696 -16.26 22.72 -15.61
N VAL A 697 -17.39 22.67 -16.32
CA VAL A 697 -18.64 23.29 -15.88
C VAL A 697 -19.27 22.48 -14.75
N LYS A 698 -19.33 21.16 -14.94
CA LYS A 698 -19.92 20.22 -13.97
C LYS A 698 -18.93 19.74 -12.91
N GLY A 699 -17.61 20.00 -13.09
CA GLY A 699 -16.57 19.46 -12.21
C GLY A 699 -16.47 17.92 -12.28
N GLN A 700 -16.58 17.34 -13.47
CA GLN A 700 -16.57 15.89 -13.66
C GLN A 700 -15.36 15.45 -14.49
N PHE A 701 -14.80 14.33 -14.12
CA PHE A 701 -13.75 13.64 -14.86
C PHE A 701 -14.07 12.15 -14.98
N SER A 702 -13.85 11.60 -16.16
CA SER A 702 -13.96 10.17 -16.40
C SER A 702 -12.89 9.69 -17.36
N VAL A 703 -12.39 8.48 -17.13
CA VAL A 703 -11.47 7.78 -18.02
C VAL A 703 -11.80 6.28 -17.99
N ASP A 704 -11.82 5.67 -19.16
CA ASP A 704 -11.95 4.23 -19.31
C ASP A 704 -11.03 3.73 -20.42
N VAL A 705 -10.49 2.53 -20.22
CA VAL A 705 -9.69 1.79 -21.18
C VAL A 705 -10.13 0.33 -21.17
N SER A 706 -10.27 -0.28 -22.36
CA SER A 706 -10.75 -1.66 -22.49
C SER A 706 -10.25 -2.31 -23.76
N LEU A 707 -10.08 -3.64 -23.76
CA LEU A 707 -9.83 -4.39 -25.00
C LEU A 707 -11.13 -4.49 -25.80
N VAL A 708 -11.02 -4.34 -27.12
CA VAL A 708 -12.11 -4.61 -28.04
C VAL A 708 -12.19 -6.11 -28.20
N GLN A 709 -13.33 -6.70 -27.86
CA GLN A 709 -13.61 -8.11 -28.13
C GLN A 709 -14.26 -8.16 -29.53
N ASP A 710 -13.69 -8.98 -30.43
CA ASP A 710 -14.30 -9.28 -31.73
C ASP A 710 -15.54 -10.15 -31.57
#